data_9240e89385f2d7caa6ce0baf68c6076f
#
_entry.id   9240e89385f2d7caa6ce0baf68c6076f
#
_cell.length_a   1.000
_cell.length_b   1.000
_cell.length_c   1.000
_cell.angle_alpha   90.00
_cell.angle_beta   90.00
_cell.angle_gamma   90.00
#
_symmetry.space_group_name_H-M   'P 1'
#
loop_
_entity.id
_entity.type
_entity.pdbx_description
1 polymer ?
#
loop_
_entity_poly.entity_id
_entity_poly.type
_entity_poly.pdbx_seq_one_letter_code
_entity_poly.pdbx_strand_id
1 'polypeptide(L)'
;MGNGEAYMHWIDWVILVIPVMLVIFTGWRTRKYIRGVSDYLSCGRLCGRYVLNMGDTANALSIIGLVAYVEMKYKTGFSLSFWGNALIPLTVVCSLTGYCLYRFRETKAMSLGQFLEIRYSRRIRVFGAALRSLAEMLANMIMPAVAARFFMQMLNLPTHFSLFGLVNVPMYDFLMILFLTIAISLLCFGGTLAIVITGTLQAMFLYPLTLMLICFILYKFSWSNEIMPTVMDRVAGESFINPYDISKLRDFNFFSMVIVVGFNVIFHTATWIGSGTSSAAKSAHEQKMASILGNWSLQLMNILYLLIAVCLITFLNHKDFAVEANGVRQTLSSRSAAEVISNPETLEKVQKTIAEAPPIYHEIGNPPLSQAENLDTAFLDRIHKTLTDDARERTERALVSQNGGKELTEAQLASSEVQSKFNYAQGEANDSFQQVRTLFNQLNLSVTMRHLLPTGLFGAFCLLLFLAMLSTDDCRIFSATLTLAQDVILPLFPKGLSPKKHIWMVRWVAIGIGVFFYFGSKYMSQMDYIQLFNQMAVAIWNAGCPAVMVLGLYWKKGTTKAAWATLLTGILLSVAYILIQRNWANYVYPFLTDHNMVESVGSALSAFSSPFGDWIKWEMDPVKFPINAFEFLFFANIFTILFYIVVSLITCKEDFNMDRMLHRGKYSEAGVPKPAKQSW
;
A
#
# COMPACT_ATOMS: atom_id res chain seq x y z
N MET A 1 16.34 -35.85 1.92
CA MET A 1 17.78 -35.48 1.94
C MET A 1 17.79 -33.96 1.93
N GLY A 2 18.21 -33.35 3.05
CA GLY A 2 18.17 -31.91 3.23
C GLY A 2 19.16 -31.22 2.31
N ASN A 3 18.65 -30.54 1.31
CA ASN A 3 19.41 -29.50 0.63
C ASN A 3 19.65 -28.40 1.65
N GLY A 4 20.92 -28.29 2.09
CA GLY A 4 21.37 -27.29 3.04
C GLY A 4 20.88 -25.91 2.57
N GLU A 5 20.05 -25.28 3.40
CA GLU A 5 19.59 -23.93 3.17
C GLU A 5 20.83 -23.03 3.09
N ALA A 6 21.21 -22.68 1.87
CA ALA A 6 22.40 -21.89 1.62
C ALA A 6 22.25 -20.54 2.34
N TYR A 7 23.04 -20.33 3.38
CA TYR A 7 23.22 -19.01 3.97
C TYR A 7 23.71 -18.05 2.88
N MET A 8 23.34 -16.79 3.01
CA MET A 8 23.82 -15.72 2.12
C MET A 8 25.36 -15.80 2.00
N HIS A 9 25.85 -15.88 0.77
CA HIS A 9 27.30 -16.00 0.53
C HIS A 9 27.99 -14.68 0.93
N TRP A 10 29.28 -14.74 1.32
CA TRP A 10 30.01 -13.54 1.76
C TRP A 10 30.05 -12.42 0.68
N ILE A 11 30.03 -12.80 -0.61
CA ILE A 11 29.96 -11.85 -1.74
C ILE A 11 28.67 -11.03 -1.68
N ASP A 12 27.53 -11.69 -1.40
CA ASP A 12 26.24 -11.02 -1.30
C ASP A 12 26.21 -10.01 -0.16
N TRP A 13 26.85 -10.34 0.98
CA TRP A 13 27.02 -9.43 2.11
C TRP A 13 27.87 -8.22 1.75
N VAL A 14 28.94 -8.40 1.01
CA VAL A 14 29.80 -7.28 0.55
C VAL A 14 29.02 -6.34 -0.38
N ILE A 15 28.30 -6.92 -1.34
CA ILE A 15 27.45 -6.16 -2.28
C ILE A 15 26.37 -5.37 -1.53
N LEU A 16 25.78 -5.94 -0.49
CA LEU A 16 24.74 -5.28 0.30
C LEU A 16 25.32 -4.20 1.21
N VAL A 17 26.31 -4.54 2.04
CA VAL A 17 26.73 -3.70 3.16
C VAL A 17 27.50 -2.47 2.71
N ILE A 18 28.39 -2.59 1.72
CA ILE A 18 29.25 -1.45 1.31
C ILE A 18 28.41 -0.26 0.79
N PRO A 19 27.50 -0.42 -0.19
CA PRO A 19 26.68 0.69 -0.67
C PRO A 19 25.72 1.25 0.40
N VAL A 20 25.16 0.39 1.24
CA VAL A 20 24.28 0.81 2.35
C VAL A 20 25.05 1.69 3.34
N MET A 21 26.25 1.28 3.74
CA MET A 21 27.09 2.08 4.63
C MET A 21 27.50 3.42 4.01
N LEU A 22 27.74 3.44 2.69
CA LEU A 22 28.04 4.66 1.95
C LEU A 22 26.84 5.64 2.00
N VAL A 23 25.63 5.15 1.80
CA VAL A 23 24.40 5.95 1.86
C VAL A 23 24.20 6.51 3.27
N ILE A 24 24.31 5.66 4.30
CA ILE A 24 24.15 6.08 5.71
C ILE A 24 25.23 7.11 6.08
N PHE A 25 26.49 6.89 5.71
CA PHE A 25 27.59 7.81 5.98
C PHE A 25 27.37 9.16 5.30
N THR A 26 26.94 9.14 4.03
CA THR A 26 26.64 10.36 3.27
C THR A 26 25.50 11.14 3.92
N GLY A 27 24.40 10.46 4.29
CA GLY A 27 23.29 11.06 5.02
C GLY A 27 23.71 11.68 6.36
N TRP A 28 24.51 10.97 7.15
CA TRP A 28 25.05 11.50 8.41
C TRP A 28 25.94 12.73 8.21
N ARG A 29 26.72 12.79 7.13
CA ARG A 29 27.59 13.92 6.82
C ARG A 29 26.83 15.19 6.46
N THR A 30 25.59 15.10 5.96
CA THR A 30 24.74 16.26 5.58
C THR A 30 24.45 17.17 6.76
N ARG A 31 24.47 16.67 8.01
CA ARG A 31 24.24 17.47 9.23
C ARG A 31 25.11 18.73 9.32
N LYS A 32 26.31 18.70 8.70
CA LYS A 32 27.26 19.83 8.72
C LYS A 32 26.79 21.02 7.89
N TYR A 33 25.89 20.81 6.94
CA TYR A 33 25.42 21.82 5.99
C TYR A 33 24.10 22.48 6.42
N ILE A 34 23.48 22.00 7.50
CA ILE A 34 22.23 22.57 8.02
C ILE A 34 22.55 23.80 8.88
N ARG A 35 22.16 24.97 8.37
CA ARG A 35 22.34 26.24 9.06
C ARG A 35 21.05 26.79 9.67
N GLY A 36 19.89 26.38 9.16
CA GLY A 36 18.60 26.89 9.59
C GLY A 36 17.43 25.96 9.34
N VAL A 37 16.24 26.41 9.74
CA VAL A 37 14.99 25.67 9.57
C VAL A 37 14.68 25.44 8.08
N SER A 38 14.96 26.41 7.21
CA SER A 38 14.75 26.30 5.77
C SER A 38 15.58 25.18 5.13
N ASP A 39 16.84 25.03 5.55
CA ASP A 39 17.71 23.96 5.04
C ASP A 39 17.22 22.61 5.50
N TYR A 40 16.77 22.52 6.74
CA TYR A 40 16.25 21.27 7.34
C TYR A 40 14.91 20.83 6.74
N LEU A 41 13.99 21.77 6.47
CA LEU A 41 12.62 21.47 6.02
C LEU A 41 12.45 21.49 4.50
N SER A 42 13.27 22.24 3.76
CA SER A 42 13.09 22.44 2.32
C SER A 42 14.40 22.50 1.52
N CYS A 43 15.50 21.98 2.06
CA CYS A 43 16.80 21.99 1.40
C CYS A 43 17.22 23.38 0.87
N GLY A 44 16.85 24.45 1.59
CA GLY A 44 17.08 25.84 1.17
C GLY A 44 16.43 26.22 -0.17
N ARG A 45 15.55 25.39 -0.74
CA ARG A 45 14.95 25.51 -2.08
C ARG A 45 16.00 25.58 -3.19
N LEU A 46 17.03 24.75 -3.13
CA LEU A 46 18.14 24.76 -4.08
C LEU A 46 18.10 23.63 -5.11
N CYS A 47 17.16 22.67 -5.00
CA CYS A 47 17.15 21.47 -5.82
C CYS A 47 16.68 21.76 -7.25
N GLY A 48 17.49 21.34 -8.23
CA GLY A 48 17.16 21.35 -9.65
C GLY A 48 16.38 20.09 -10.06
N ARG A 49 15.82 20.10 -11.29
CA ARG A 49 14.95 19.05 -11.84
C ARG A 49 15.52 17.63 -11.79
N TYR A 50 16.80 17.45 -12.06
CA TYR A 50 17.44 16.14 -12.11
C TYR A 50 17.58 15.52 -10.72
N VAL A 51 18.00 16.31 -9.74
CA VAL A 51 18.14 15.86 -8.35
C VAL A 51 16.78 15.52 -7.75
N LEU A 52 15.76 16.35 -8.02
CA LEU A 52 14.38 16.08 -7.61
C LEU A 52 13.85 14.81 -8.26
N ASN A 53 14.04 14.65 -9.58
CA ASN A 53 13.60 13.46 -10.29
C ASN A 53 14.26 12.17 -9.77
N MET A 54 15.58 12.21 -9.54
CA MET A 54 16.31 11.05 -8.98
C MET A 54 15.80 10.70 -7.56
N GLY A 55 15.62 11.71 -6.71
CA GLY A 55 15.05 11.51 -5.38
C GLY A 55 13.62 10.96 -5.42
N ASP A 56 12.75 11.52 -6.26
CA ASP A 56 11.38 11.07 -6.43
C ASP A 56 11.31 9.64 -7.00
N THR A 57 12.21 9.27 -7.90
CA THR A 57 12.30 7.90 -8.43
C THR A 57 12.75 6.91 -7.36
N ALA A 58 13.76 7.26 -6.55
CA ALA A 58 14.18 6.42 -5.43
C ALA A 58 13.05 6.23 -4.42
N ASN A 59 12.30 7.28 -4.12
CA ASN A 59 11.16 7.23 -3.20
C ASN A 59 9.95 6.44 -3.75
N ALA A 60 9.80 6.37 -5.07
CA ALA A 60 8.74 5.60 -5.71
C ALA A 60 9.01 4.10 -5.71
N LEU A 61 10.28 3.69 -5.74
CA LEU A 61 10.67 2.29 -5.57
C LEU A 61 10.69 1.96 -4.07
N SER A 62 9.69 1.22 -3.61
CA SER A 62 9.61 0.74 -2.22
C SER A 62 9.43 -0.77 -2.18
N ILE A 63 9.86 -1.42 -1.09
CA ILE A 63 9.58 -2.85 -0.88
C ILE A 63 8.07 -3.11 -0.95
N ILE A 64 7.29 -2.29 -0.25
CA ILE A 64 5.83 -2.42 -0.26
C ILE A 64 5.27 -2.21 -1.65
N GLY A 65 5.75 -1.20 -2.38
CA GLY A 65 5.36 -0.98 -3.77
C GLY A 65 5.73 -2.16 -4.66
N LEU A 66 6.96 -2.68 -4.54
CA LEU A 66 7.37 -3.87 -5.29
C LEU A 66 6.47 -5.07 -4.99
N VAL A 67 6.29 -5.41 -3.70
CA VAL A 67 5.44 -6.55 -3.30
C VAL A 67 4.00 -6.33 -3.79
N ALA A 68 3.42 -5.15 -3.55
CA ALA A 68 2.05 -4.85 -3.95
C ALA A 68 1.82 -4.91 -5.47
N TYR A 69 2.73 -4.33 -6.27
CA TYR A 69 2.59 -4.36 -7.73
C TYR A 69 2.87 -5.74 -8.31
N VAL A 70 3.81 -6.51 -7.74
CA VAL A 70 4.04 -7.90 -8.15
C VAL A 70 2.84 -8.78 -7.79
N GLU A 71 2.29 -8.63 -6.59
CA GLU A 71 1.08 -9.33 -6.12
C GLU A 71 -0.12 -9.06 -7.06
N MET A 72 -0.36 -7.80 -7.42
CA MET A 72 -1.42 -7.42 -8.37
C MET A 72 -1.17 -8.00 -9.76
N LYS A 73 0.05 -7.87 -10.28
CA LYS A 73 0.40 -8.36 -11.64
C LYS A 73 0.47 -9.88 -11.70
N TYR A 74 0.75 -10.56 -10.60
CA TYR A 74 0.65 -12.02 -10.51
C TYR A 74 -0.78 -12.52 -10.76
N LYS A 75 -1.79 -11.72 -10.41
CA LYS A 75 -3.22 -12.01 -10.65
C LYS A 75 -3.75 -11.49 -11.99
N THR A 76 -3.13 -10.48 -12.57
CA THR A 76 -3.65 -9.77 -13.76
C THR A 76 -2.76 -9.92 -14.99
N GLY A 77 -1.57 -10.49 -14.86
CA GLY A 77 -0.61 -10.61 -15.95
C GLY A 77 -0.22 -9.25 -16.56
N PHE A 78 -0.25 -9.14 -17.88
CA PHE A 78 0.08 -7.93 -18.63
C PHE A 78 -1.02 -6.86 -18.59
N SER A 79 -2.27 -7.25 -18.31
CA SER A 79 -3.44 -6.39 -18.41
C SER A 79 -3.32 -5.14 -17.52
N LEU A 80 -2.87 -5.29 -16.27
CA LEU A 80 -2.67 -4.15 -15.36
C LEU A 80 -1.61 -3.18 -15.88
N SER A 81 -0.52 -3.69 -16.46
CA SER A 81 0.53 -2.86 -17.03
C SER A 81 0.05 -2.08 -18.26
N PHE A 82 -0.78 -2.70 -19.09
CA PHE A 82 -1.40 -2.03 -20.24
C PHE A 82 -2.26 -0.84 -19.79
N TRP A 83 -3.19 -1.05 -18.85
CA TRP A 83 -4.08 0.02 -18.37
C TRP A 83 -3.33 1.09 -17.57
N GLY A 84 -2.32 0.72 -16.79
CA GLY A 84 -1.46 1.68 -16.12
C GLY A 84 -0.77 2.62 -17.12
N ASN A 85 -0.26 2.09 -18.22
CA ASN A 85 0.34 2.89 -19.30
C ASN A 85 -0.71 3.69 -20.10
N ALA A 86 -1.90 3.14 -20.32
CA ALA A 86 -3.00 3.83 -21.00
C ALA A 86 -3.50 5.06 -20.22
N LEU A 87 -3.31 5.09 -18.89
CA LEU A 87 -3.65 6.25 -18.05
C LEU A 87 -2.56 7.32 -17.96
N ILE A 88 -1.34 7.06 -18.47
CA ILE A 88 -0.25 8.06 -18.47
C ILE A 88 -0.64 9.36 -19.18
N PRO A 89 -1.29 9.35 -20.37
CA PRO A 89 -1.74 10.58 -21.01
C PRO A 89 -2.61 11.46 -20.10
N LEU A 90 -3.47 10.87 -19.27
CA LEU A 90 -4.29 11.61 -18.31
C LEU A 90 -3.43 12.31 -17.25
N THR A 91 -2.43 11.63 -16.69
CA THR A 91 -1.46 12.23 -15.75
C THR A 91 -0.65 13.35 -16.39
N VAL A 92 -0.22 13.16 -17.65
CA VAL A 92 0.51 14.17 -18.43
C VAL A 92 -0.38 15.40 -18.67
N VAL A 93 -1.64 15.24 -19.06
CA VAL A 93 -2.58 16.35 -19.25
C VAL A 93 -2.80 17.12 -17.94
N CYS A 94 -3.02 16.43 -16.82
CA CYS A 94 -3.13 17.06 -15.50
C CYS A 94 -1.86 17.86 -15.13
N SER A 95 -0.69 17.32 -15.44
CA SER A 95 0.60 17.98 -15.18
C SER A 95 0.83 19.18 -16.10
N LEU A 96 0.53 19.07 -17.40
CA LEU A 96 0.69 20.12 -18.38
C LEU A 96 -0.26 21.29 -18.14
N THR A 97 -1.52 21.02 -17.84
CA THR A 97 -2.52 22.05 -17.53
C THR A 97 -2.28 22.70 -16.16
N GLY A 98 -1.47 22.05 -15.30
CA GLY A 98 -1.27 22.47 -13.91
C GLY A 98 -2.55 22.38 -13.10
N TYR A 99 -3.42 21.41 -13.43
CA TYR A 99 -4.69 21.17 -12.74
C TYR A 99 -4.52 21.18 -11.22
N CYS A 100 -5.34 21.92 -10.52
CA CYS A 100 -5.27 22.19 -9.09
C CYS A 100 -3.97 22.85 -8.61
N LEU A 101 -2.81 22.36 -9.07
CA LEU A 101 -1.49 22.84 -8.65
C LEU A 101 -1.28 24.31 -8.97
N TYR A 102 -1.67 24.75 -10.17
CA TYR A 102 -1.50 26.14 -10.59
C TYR A 102 -2.33 27.09 -9.72
N ARG A 103 -3.62 26.79 -9.52
CA ARG A 103 -4.48 27.59 -8.64
C ARG A 103 -4.04 27.56 -7.20
N PHE A 104 -3.58 26.39 -6.69
CA PHE A 104 -3.01 26.31 -5.37
C PHE A 104 -1.78 27.22 -5.20
N ARG A 105 -0.89 27.28 -6.20
CA ARG A 105 0.27 28.19 -6.20
C ARG A 105 -0.11 29.67 -6.25
N GLU A 106 -1.17 30.02 -6.99
CA GLU A 106 -1.70 31.40 -7.02
C GLU A 106 -2.19 31.84 -5.64
N THR A 107 -2.67 30.95 -4.78
CA THR A 107 -3.06 31.28 -3.40
C THR A 107 -1.88 31.70 -2.52
N LYS A 108 -0.62 31.49 -2.97
CA LYS A 108 0.61 31.69 -2.20
C LYS A 108 0.69 30.89 -0.91
N ALA A 109 -0.21 29.95 -0.68
CA ALA A 109 -0.18 29.04 0.46
C ALA A 109 1.08 28.16 0.40
N MET A 110 1.79 28.05 1.54
CA MET A 110 3.01 27.22 1.64
C MET A 110 2.68 25.76 1.96
N SER A 111 1.50 25.49 2.55
CA SER A 111 1.02 24.16 2.88
C SER A 111 -0.45 24.02 2.53
N LEU A 112 -0.90 22.76 2.44
CA LEU A 112 -2.32 22.44 2.28
C LEU A 112 -3.17 23.03 3.42
N GLY A 113 -2.64 22.97 4.64
CA GLY A 113 -3.32 23.53 5.80
C GLY A 113 -3.53 25.04 5.67
N GLN A 114 -2.54 25.80 5.19
CA GLN A 114 -2.70 27.24 4.94
C GLN A 114 -3.77 27.53 3.89
N PHE A 115 -3.85 26.74 2.81
CA PHE A 115 -4.94 26.88 1.85
C PHE A 115 -6.32 26.67 2.50
N LEU A 116 -6.44 25.62 3.32
CA LEU A 116 -7.70 25.37 4.05
C LEU A 116 -8.06 26.53 4.98
N GLU A 117 -7.08 27.20 5.59
CA GLU A 117 -7.30 28.41 6.40
C GLU A 117 -7.77 29.57 5.55
N ILE A 118 -7.11 29.86 4.45
CA ILE A 118 -7.45 30.98 3.53
C ILE A 118 -8.86 30.78 2.94
N ARG A 119 -9.21 29.56 2.58
CA ARG A 119 -10.47 29.26 1.90
C ARG A 119 -11.65 29.11 2.87
N TYR A 120 -11.42 28.52 4.02
CA TYR A 120 -12.48 28.15 4.97
C TYR A 120 -12.27 28.75 6.36
N SER A 121 -11.39 28.15 7.18
CA SER A 121 -11.12 28.63 8.53
C SER A 121 -9.87 27.98 9.16
N ARG A 122 -9.33 28.63 10.19
CA ARG A 122 -8.23 28.09 10.99
C ARG A 122 -8.57 26.75 11.63
N ARG A 123 -9.81 26.54 12.06
CA ARG A 123 -10.25 25.25 12.64
C ARG A 123 -10.18 24.11 11.60
N ILE A 124 -10.61 24.36 10.36
CA ILE A 124 -10.52 23.38 9.26
C ILE A 124 -9.04 23.14 8.90
N ARG A 125 -8.16 24.14 8.96
CA ARG A 125 -6.72 23.94 8.78
C ARG A 125 -6.18 22.87 9.71
N VAL A 126 -6.35 23.06 11.04
CA VAL A 126 -5.80 22.15 12.04
C VAL A 126 -6.43 20.75 11.93
N PHE A 127 -7.76 20.70 11.77
CA PHE A 127 -8.47 19.44 11.64
C PHE A 127 -8.09 18.68 10.38
N GLY A 128 -8.09 19.34 9.22
CA GLY A 128 -7.72 18.72 7.94
C GLY A 128 -6.26 18.27 7.90
N ALA A 129 -5.35 19.05 8.48
CA ALA A 129 -3.94 18.67 8.59
C ALA A 129 -3.74 17.46 9.54
N ALA A 130 -4.44 17.44 10.67
CA ALA A 130 -4.40 16.30 11.59
C ALA A 130 -4.97 15.03 10.93
N LEU A 131 -6.09 15.15 10.23
CA LEU A 131 -6.72 14.05 9.51
C LEU A 131 -5.82 13.50 8.40
N ARG A 132 -5.21 14.39 7.61
CA ARG A 132 -4.24 14.01 6.58
C ARG A 132 -3.04 13.27 7.17
N SER A 133 -2.44 13.83 8.25
CA SER A 133 -1.34 13.18 8.95
C SER A 133 -1.71 11.80 9.46
N LEU A 134 -2.91 11.67 10.06
CA LEU A 134 -3.40 10.38 10.54
C LEU A 134 -3.55 9.38 9.39
N ALA A 135 -4.16 9.77 8.27
CA ALA A 135 -4.31 8.92 7.09
C ALA A 135 -2.94 8.47 6.54
N GLU A 136 -1.97 9.40 6.46
CA GLU A 136 -0.59 9.12 6.05
C GLU A 136 0.11 8.14 7.01
N MET A 137 -0.08 8.33 8.31
CA MET A 137 0.47 7.43 9.32
C MET A 137 -0.17 6.04 9.26
N LEU A 138 -1.49 5.93 9.12
CA LEU A 138 -2.19 4.65 9.01
C LEU A 138 -1.80 3.88 7.73
N ALA A 139 -1.70 4.58 6.61
CA ALA A 139 -1.30 3.97 5.33
C ALA A 139 0.13 3.41 5.35
N ASN A 140 1.02 4.06 6.09
CA ASN A 140 2.43 3.71 6.10
C ASN A 140 2.86 2.87 7.33
N MET A 141 2.01 2.68 8.33
CA MET A 141 2.39 1.95 9.55
C MET A 141 2.73 0.48 9.31
N ILE A 142 2.21 -0.15 8.26
CA ILE A 142 2.54 -1.55 7.93
C ILE A 142 3.92 -1.72 7.28
N MET A 143 4.57 -0.63 6.86
CA MET A 143 5.84 -0.68 6.12
C MET A 143 6.93 -1.44 6.87
N PRO A 144 7.24 -1.14 8.15
CA PRO A 144 8.30 -1.85 8.86
C PRO A 144 8.02 -3.34 9.01
N ALA A 145 6.73 -3.71 9.19
CA ALA A 145 6.30 -5.09 9.32
C ALA A 145 6.52 -5.90 8.04
N VAL A 146 6.05 -5.36 6.91
CA VAL A 146 6.21 -6.01 5.59
C VAL A 146 7.69 -6.13 5.23
N ALA A 147 8.49 -5.08 5.46
CA ALA A 147 9.92 -5.12 5.22
C ALA A 147 10.64 -6.14 6.12
N ALA A 148 10.33 -6.18 7.41
CA ALA A 148 10.92 -7.13 8.34
C ALA A 148 10.60 -8.58 7.97
N ARG A 149 9.32 -8.88 7.68
CA ARG A 149 8.91 -10.22 7.20
C ARG A 149 9.59 -10.58 5.90
N PHE A 150 9.63 -9.67 4.96
CA PHE A 150 10.25 -9.88 3.67
C PHE A 150 11.73 -10.26 3.81
N PHE A 151 12.52 -9.47 4.55
CA PHE A 151 13.94 -9.75 4.77
C PHE A 151 14.15 -11.00 5.61
N MET A 152 13.31 -11.25 6.62
CA MET A 152 13.42 -12.46 7.44
C MET A 152 13.26 -13.73 6.58
N GLN A 153 12.28 -13.74 5.68
CA GLN A 153 12.03 -14.88 4.80
C GLN A 153 13.06 -14.97 3.67
N MET A 154 13.43 -13.85 3.08
CA MET A 154 14.40 -13.80 1.99
C MET A 154 15.80 -14.23 2.44
N LEU A 155 16.24 -13.79 3.60
CA LEU A 155 17.55 -14.12 4.16
C LEU A 155 17.55 -15.42 5.00
N ASN A 156 16.38 -16.06 5.14
CA ASN A 156 16.19 -17.24 6.00
C ASN A 156 16.69 -17.04 7.43
N LEU A 157 16.34 -15.89 8.03
CA LEU A 157 16.75 -15.59 9.38
C LEU A 157 15.93 -16.40 10.40
N PRO A 158 16.52 -16.80 11.53
CA PRO A 158 15.81 -17.50 12.58
C PRO A 158 14.69 -16.61 13.17
N THR A 159 13.62 -17.22 13.66
CA THR A 159 12.50 -16.48 14.29
C THR A 159 12.92 -15.76 15.57
N HIS A 160 13.89 -16.32 16.29
CA HIS A 160 14.45 -15.76 17.51
C HIS A 160 15.96 -15.88 17.50
N PHE A 161 16.64 -14.95 18.15
CA PHE A 161 18.09 -15.01 18.35
C PHE A 161 18.46 -14.55 19.77
N SER A 162 19.58 -15.05 20.27
CA SER A 162 20.09 -14.65 21.58
C SER A 162 20.97 -13.42 21.46
N LEU A 163 20.52 -12.30 22.02
CA LEU A 163 21.30 -11.06 22.10
C LEU A 163 22.19 -11.12 23.35
N PHE A 164 23.51 -11.12 23.17
CA PHE A 164 24.52 -11.23 24.25
C PHE A 164 24.34 -12.44 25.20
N GLY A 165 23.64 -13.49 24.73
CA GLY A 165 23.39 -14.69 25.52
C GLY A 165 22.40 -14.54 26.69
N LEU A 166 21.78 -13.37 26.84
CA LEU A 166 20.95 -13.04 28.01
C LEU A 166 19.44 -12.97 27.69
N VAL A 167 19.07 -12.59 26.47
CA VAL A 167 17.67 -12.32 26.10
C VAL A 167 17.35 -12.98 24.76
N ASN A 168 16.27 -13.76 24.73
CA ASN A 168 15.72 -14.30 23.50
C ASN A 168 14.86 -13.25 22.79
N VAL A 169 15.39 -12.64 21.72
CA VAL A 169 14.74 -11.53 21.01
C VAL A 169 14.09 -12.05 19.73
N PRO A 170 12.80 -11.73 19.47
CA PRO A 170 12.18 -12.01 18.18
C PRO A 170 12.90 -11.26 17.06
N MET A 171 13.33 -11.96 16.02
CA MET A 171 14.04 -11.37 14.87
C MET A 171 13.18 -10.33 14.16
N TYR A 172 11.89 -10.57 14.09
CA TYR A 172 10.91 -9.66 13.52
C TYR A 172 10.92 -8.27 14.18
N ASP A 173 10.83 -8.23 15.52
CA ASP A 173 10.87 -6.98 16.28
C ASP A 173 12.22 -6.27 16.14
N PHE A 174 13.30 -7.03 16.16
CA PHE A 174 14.66 -6.49 15.97
C PHE A 174 14.82 -5.79 14.61
N LEU A 175 14.39 -6.44 13.52
CA LEU A 175 14.48 -5.86 12.18
C LEU A 175 13.61 -4.61 12.04
N MET A 176 12.38 -4.61 12.56
CA MET A 176 11.53 -3.43 12.54
C MET A 176 12.18 -2.25 13.26
N ILE A 177 12.72 -2.47 14.46
CA ILE A 177 13.39 -1.43 15.24
C ILE A 177 14.64 -0.94 14.52
N LEU A 178 15.43 -1.85 13.94
CA LEU A 178 16.63 -1.51 13.18
C LEU A 178 16.31 -0.60 12.00
N PHE A 179 15.33 -0.98 11.17
CA PHE A 179 14.95 -0.22 9.97
C PHE A 179 14.41 1.16 10.32
N LEU A 180 13.50 1.24 11.29
CA LEU A 180 12.97 2.51 11.79
C LEU A 180 14.07 3.39 12.39
N THR A 181 15.00 2.81 13.14
CA THR A 181 16.11 3.57 13.74
C THR A 181 17.01 4.17 12.68
N ILE A 182 17.33 3.44 11.62
CA ILE A 182 18.13 3.94 10.49
C ILE A 182 17.40 5.10 9.81
N ALA A 183 16.12 4.92 9.43
CA ALA A 183 15.34 5.92 8.74
C ALA A 183 15.18 7.21 9.58
N ILE A 184 14.80 7.08 10.86
CA ILE A 184 14.63 8.21 11.76
C ILE A 184 15.97 8.92 12.03
N SER A 185 17.07 8.19 12.15
CA SER A 185 18.39 8.79 12.37
C SER A 185 18.83 9.66 11.19
N LEU A 186 18.66 9.20 9.96
CA LEU A 186 18.94 9.98 8.74
C LEU A 186 18.11 11.27 8.70
N LEU A 187 16.82 11.15 8.99
CA LEU A 187 15.90 12.28 9.08
C LEU A 187 16.32 13.27 10.19
N CYS A 188 16.63 12.78 11.39
CA CYS A 188 17.02 13.64 12.51
C CYS A 188 18.35 14.35 12.27
N PHE A 189 19.29 13.76 11.54
CA PHE A 189 20.58 14.38 11.24
C PHE A 189 20.48 15.45 10.16
N GLY A 190 19.78 15.17 9.05
CA GLY A 190 19.86 15.99 7.85
C GLY A 190 18.53 16.54 7.30
N GLY A 191 17.38 16.10 7.83
CA GLY A 191 16.07 16.53 7.31
C GLY A 191 15.93 16.30 5.80
N THR A 192 15.28 17.23 5.09
CA THR A 192 15.11 17.19 3.63
C THR A 192 16.44 17.10 2.88
N LEU A 193 17.49 17.76 3.37
CA LEU A 193 18.80 17.74 2.73
C LEU A 193 19.39 16.33 2.69
N ALA A 194 19.27 15.57 3.81
CA ALA A 194 19.71 14.18 3.82
C ALA A 194 18.89 13.33 2.84
N ILE A 195 17.56 13.43 2.90
CA ILE A 195 16.65 12.65 2.04
C ILE A 195 16.96 12.87 0.55
N VAL A 196 17.15 14.12 0.13
CA VAL A 196 17.44 14.45 -1.28
C VAL A 196 18.81 13.92 -1.73
N ILE A 197 19.84 14.06 -0.90
CA ILE A 197 21.20 13.60 -1.24
C ILE A 197 21.29 12.08 -1.21
N THR A 198 20.75 11.44 -0.17
CA THR A 198 20.74 9.97 -0.09
C THR A 198 19.86 9.36 -1.17
N GLY A 199 18.69 9.94 -1.46
CA GLY A 199 17.80 9.48 -2.53
C GLY A 199 18.45 9.59 -3.91
N THR A 200 19.22 10.67 -4.19
CA THR A 200 19.99 10.78 -5.43
C THR A 200 21.06 9.69 -5.54
N LEU A 201 21.80 9.45 -4.46
CA LEU A 201 22.82 8.40 -4.41
C LEU A 201 22.19 7.00 -4.57
N GLN A 202 21.07 6.75 -3.91
CA GLN A 202 20.32 5.51 -4.03
C GLN A 202 19.86 5.28 -5.47
N ALA A 203 19.29 6.30 -6.14
CA ALA A 203 18.88 6.19 -7.53
C ALA A 203 20.03 5.78 -8.46
N MET A 204 21.25 6.25 -8.20
CA MET A 204 22.43 5.86 -8.98
C MET A 204 22.73 4.34 -8.88
N PHE A 205 22.42 3.70 -7.76
CA PHE A 205 22.53 2.25 -7.63
C PHE A 205 21.29 1.53 -8.17
N LEU A 206 20.09 2.08 -7.95
CA LEU A 206 18.84 1.41 -8.31
C LEU A 206 18.70 1.17 -9.82
N TYR A 207 19.09 2.14 -10.67
CA TYR A 207 18.98 1.98 -12.13
C TYR A 207 19.82 0.80 -12.69
N PRO A 208 21.15 0.71 -12.41
CA PRO A 208 21.97 -0.41 -12.88
C PRO A 208 21.49 -1.77 -12.32
N LEU A 209 21.11 -1.81 -11.03
CA LEU A 209 20.60 -3.03 -10.39
C LEU A 209 19.30 -3.49 -11.04
N THR A 210 18.37 -2.56 -11.31
CA THR A 210 17.12 -2.85 -12.02
C THR A 210 17.38 -3.43 -13.41
N LEU A 211 18.26 -2.80 -14.18
CA LEU A 211 18.62 -3.27 -15.53
C LEU A 211 19.26 -4.66 -15.49
N MET A 212 20.16 -4.89 -14.53
CA MET A 212 20.80 -6.19 -14.37
C MET A 212 19.80 -7.30 -14.06
N LEU A 213 18.82 -7.04 -13.20
CA LEU A 213 17.76 -7.99 -12.89
C LEU A 213 16.84 -8.25 -14.10
N ILE A 214 16.47 -7.21 -14.86
CA ILE A 214 15.71 -7.35 -16.11
C ILE A 214 16.46 -8.25 -17.08
N CYS A 215 17.74 -8.00 -17.33
CA CYS A 215 18.58 -8.82 -18.22
C CYS A 215 18.67 -10.27 -17.74
N PHE A 216 18.81 -10.49 -16.42
CA PHE A 216 18.85 -11.84 -15.87
C PHE A 216 17.54 -12.60 -16.07
N ILE A 217 16.38 -11.98 -15.80
CA ILE A 217 15.08 -12.64 -15.99
C ILE A 217 14.89 -13.05 -17.45
N LEU A 218 15.20 -12.13 -18.38
CA LEU A 218 15.09 -12.41 -19.81
C LEU A 218 16.08 -13.44 -20.33
N TYR A 219 17.22 -13.61 -19.64
CA TYR A 219 18.19 -14.66 -19.93
C TYR A 219 17.78 -16.02 -19.34
N LYS A 220 17.26 -16.04 -18.12
CA LYS A 220 16.91 -17.26 -17.38
C LYS A 220 15.68 -17.97 -17.95
N PHE A 221 14.69 -17.23 -18.39
CA PHE A 221 13.43 -17.77 -18.90
C PHE A 221 13.30 -17.53 -20.39
N SER A 222 13.02 -18.60 -21.14
CA SER A 222 12.74 -18.53 -22.57
C SER A 222 11.38 -17.85 -22.81
N TRP A 223 11.42 -16.71 -23.49
CA TRP A 223 10.19 -15.96 -23.80
C TRP A 223 9.18 -16.80 -24.58
N SER A 224 9.64 -17.49 -25.62
CA SER A 224 8.76 -18.22 -26.54
C SER A 224 8.33 -19.60 -26.01
N ASN A 225 9.19 -20.28 -25.25
CA ASN A 225 8.97 -21.67 -24.84
C ASN A 225 8.39 -21.82 -23.44
N GLU A 226 8.63 -20.86 -22.55
CA GLU A 226 8.24 -20.96 -21.14
C GLU A 226 7.26 -19.84 -20.75
N ILE A 227 7.62 -18.57 -20.99
CA ILE A 227 6.81 -17.43 -20.54
C ILE A 227 5.49 -17.36 -21.29
N MET A 228 5.53 -17.24 -22.62
CA MET A 228 4.33 -17.05 -23.42
C MET A 228 3.36 -18.22 -23.32
N PRO A 229 3.78 -19.49 -23.42
CA PRO A 229 2.86 -20.62 -23.26
C PRO A 229 2.14 -20.61 -21.91
N THR A 230 2.88 -20.33 -20.80
CA THR A 230 2.29 -20.31 -19.46
C THR A 230 1.31 -19.16 -19.25
N VAL A 231 1.61 -17.98 -19.81
CA VAL A 231 0.76 -16.79 -19.70
C VAL A 231 -0.48 -16.91 -20.59
N MET A 232 -0.35 -17.61 -21.74
CA MET A 232 -1.47 -17.88 -22.67
C MET A 232 -2.38 -19.02 -22.23
N ASP A 233 -1.90 -19.89 -21.35
CA ASP A 233 -2.64 -21.06 -20.86
C ASP A 233 -3.74 -20.68 -19.87
N ARG A 234 -4.76 -20.01 -20.41
CA ARG A 234 -5.90 -19.49 -19.63
C ARG A 234 -7.20 -19.79 -20.34
N VAL A 235 -8.26 -19.95 -19.54
CA VAL A 235 -9.63 -20.11 -20.04
C VAL A 235 -10.02 -18.91 -20.92
N ALA A 236 -10.83 -19.13 -21.93
CA ALA A 236 -11.32 -18.06 -22.81
C ALA A 236 -12.04 -16.96 -22.02
N GLY A 237 -11.65 -15.71 -22.25
CA GLY A 237 -12.14 -14.55 -21.50
C GLY A 237 -11.45 -14.30 -20.16
N GLU A 238 -10.33 -15.01 -19.88
CA GLU A 238 -9.52 -14.84 -18.66
C GLU A 238 -8.02 -14.74 -18.98
N SER A 239 -7.68 -14.28 -20.16
CA SER A 239 -6.30 -14.16 -20.64
C SER A 239 -5.48 -13.14 -19.82
N PHE A 240 -4.24 -13.47 -19.50
CA PHE A 240 -3.29 -12.53 -18.92
C PHE A 240 -2.73 -11.51 -19.92
N ILE A 241 -2.99 -11.70 -21.23
CA ILE A 241 -2.49 -10.86 -22.31
C ILE A 241 -3.55 -9.85 -22.75
N ASN A 242 -4.82 -10.28 -22.85
CA ASN A 242 -5.90 -9.41 -23.27
C ASN A 242 -6.27 -8.41 -22.14
N PRO A 243 -6.11 -7.10 -22.35
CA PRO A 243 -6.37 -6.10 -21.31
C PRO A 243 -7.81 -6.10 -20.77
N TYR A 244 -8.78 -6.55 -21.55
CA TYR A 244 -10.19 -6.54 -21.19
C TYR A 244 -10.62 -7.74 -20.34
N ASP A 245 -9.84 -8.82 -20.35
CA ASP A 245 -10.21 -10.07 -19.69
C ASP A 245 -10.12 -10.00 -18.14
N ILE A 246 -9.62 -8.90 -17.57
CA ILE A 246 -9.64 -8.66 -16.11
C ILE A 246 -11.05 -8.34 -15.56
N SER A 247 -12.07 -8.22 -16.40
CA SER A 247 -13.44 -7.88 -15.95
C SER A 247 -14.02 -8.89 -14.96
N LYS A 248 -13.62 -10.17 -15.06
CA LYS A 248 -14.09 -11.23 -14.15
C LYS A 248 -13.39 -11.27 -12.79
N LEU A 249 -12.27 -10.56 -12.63
CA LEU A 249 -11.57 -10.51 -11.36
C LEU A 249 -12.36 -9.67 -10.34
N ARG A 250 -12.42 -10.15 -9.11
CA ARG A 250 -13.12 -9.47 -8.03
C ARG A 250 -12.45 -8.15 -7.62
N ASP A 251 -11.13 -8.18 -7.37
CA ASP A 251 -10.42 -7.07 -6.71
C ASP A 251 -9.72 -6.12 -7.68
N PHE A 252 -9.23 -6.65 -8.81
CA PHE A 252 -8.44 -5.90 -9.79
C PHE A 252 -9.12 -5.92 -11.16
N ASN A 253 -10.46 -5.81 -11.15
CA ASN A 253 -11.27 -5.77 -12.36
C ASN A 253 -11.07 -4.47 -13.16
N PHE A 254 -11.65 -4.44 -14.36
CA PHE A 254 -11.57 -3.28 -15.25
C PHE A 254 -12.08 -1.98 -14.59
N PHE A 255 -13.18 -2.06 -13.85
CA PHE A 255 -13.73 -0.89 -13.18
C PHE A 255 -12.75 -0.31 -12.16
N SER A 256 -12.21 -1.14 -11.28
CA SER A 256 -11.25 -0.72 -10.24
C SER A 256 -9.95 -0.17 -10.85
N MET A 257 -9.42 -0.83 -11.90
CA MET A 257 -8.10 -0.49 -12.45
C MET A 257 -8.12 0.64 -13.49
N VAL A 258 -9.23 0.87 -14.16
CA VAL A 258 -9.35 1.92 -15.19
C VAL A 258 -10.18 3.10 -14.69
N ILE A 259 -11.44 2.84 -14.30
CA ILE A 259 -12.36 3.90 -13.94
C ILE A 259 -11.96 4.54 -12.61
N VAL A 260 -11.77 3.72 -11.56
CA VAL A 260 -11.43 4.24 -10.23
C VAL A 260 -10.03 4.83 -10.20
N VAL A 261 -9.04 4.18 -10.82
CA VAL A 261 -7.68 4.73 -10.90
C VAL A 261 -7.65 6.01 -11.72
N GLY A 262 -8.35 6.08 -12.85
CA GLY A 262 -8.49 7.31 -13.65
C GLY A 262 -9.14 8.45 -12.85
N PHE A 263 -10.20 8.15 -12.11
CA PHE A 263 -10.84 9.09 -11.19
C PHE A 263 -9.85 9.56 -10.10
N ASN A 264 -9.12 8.62 -9.50
CA ASN A 264 -8.11 8.93 -8.49
C ASN A 264 -6.97 9.80 -9.02
N VAL A 265 -6.50 9.61 -10.25
CA VAL A 265 -5.49 10.48 -10.88
C VAL A 265 -5.96 11.94 -10.85
N ILE A 266 -7.22 12.21 -11.17
CA ILE A 266 -7.78 13.56 -11.18
C ILE A 266 -7.86 14.13 -9.75
N PHE A 267 -8.44 13.39 -8.81
CA PHE A 267 -8.73 13.89 -7.47
C PHE A 267 -7.56 13.78 -6.49
N HIS A 268 -6.74 12.74 -6.64
CA HIS A 268 -5.57 12.51 -5.79
C HIS A 268 -4.51 13.61 -5.96
N THR A 269 -4.35 14.14 -7.20
CA THR A 269 -3.47 15.29 -7.46
C THR A 269 -3.83 16.49 -6.58
N ALA A 270 -5.13 16.70 -6.29
CA ALA A 270 -5.58 17.79 -5.44
C ALA A 270 -5.38 17.52 -3.94
N THR A 271 -5.58 16.28 -3.49
CA THR A 271 -5.57 15.93 -2.06
C THR A 271 -4.17 15.85 -1.45
N TRP A 272 -3.14 15.59 -2.28
CA TRP A 272 -1.75 15.42 -1.84
C TRP A 272 -0.82 16.57 -2.26
N ILE A 273 -1.37 17.71 -2.64
CA ILE A 273 -0.60 18.91 -2.96
C ILE A 273 0.27 19.32 -1.75
N GLY A 274 1.52 19.67 -2.02
CA GLY A 274 2.45 20.18 -1.02
C GLY A 274 3.04 19.12 -0.08
N SER A 275 2.98 17.84 -0.46
CA SER A 275 3.67 16.74 0.24
C SER A 275 5.06 16.46 -0.35
N GLY A 276 5.93 15.81 0.44
CA GLY A 276 7.21 15.27 0.02
C GLY A 276 8.28 16.31 -0.34
N THR A 277 9.17 15.92 -1.25
CA THR A 277 10.35 16.69 -1.69
C THR A 277 10.01 17.91 -2.55
N SER A 278 8.75 18.08 -2.94
CA SER A 278 8.29 19.20 -3.76
C SER A 278 8.59 20.58 -3.17
N SER A 279 8.76 20.70 -1.86
CA SER A 279 9.13 21.94 -1.18
C SER A 279 10.60 22.35 -1.42
N ALA A 280 11.46 21.41 -1.82
CA ALA A 280 12.88 21.62 -2.04
C ALA A 280 13.20 22.21 -3.44
N ALA A 281 12.23 22.26 -4.33
CA ALA A 281 12.41 22.77 -5.69
C ALA A 281 12.85 24.23 -5.75
N LYS A 282 13.87 24.52 -6.56
CA LYS A 282 14.38 25.88 -6.81
C LYS A 282 13.31 26.80 -7.41
N SER A 283 12.43 26.27 -8.24
CA SER A 283 11.32 27.01 -8.84
C SER A 283 10.15 26.09 -9.18
N ALA A 284 8.96 26.66 -9.42
CA ALA A 284 7.79 25.90 -9.89
C ALA A 284 8.04 25.21 -11.23
N HIS A 285 8.87 25.81 -12.10
CA HIS A 285 9.27 25.22 -13.38
C HIS A 285 10.15 23.98 -13.17
N GLU A 286 11.15 24.03 -12.27
CA GLU A 286 12.00 22.88 -11.96
C GLU A 286 11.18 21.71 -11.40
N GLN A 287 10.20 21.99 -10.55
CA GLN A 287 9.29 20.97 -10.03
C GLN A 287 8.44 20.33 -11.14
N LYS A 288 7.88 21.16 -12.04
CA LYS A 288 7.10 20.67 -13.19
C LYS A 288 7.95 19.77 -14.08
N MET A 289 9.17 20.19 -14.40
CA MET A 289 10.10 19.43 -15.24
C MET A 289 10.54 18.13 -14.55
N ALA A 290 10.77 18.14 -13.23
CA ALA A 290 11.07 16.94 -12.47
C ALA A 290 9.91 15.93 -12.54
N SER A 291 8.66 16.38 -12.40
CA SER A 291 7.48 15.51 -12.52
C SER A 291 7.32 14.89 -13.91
N ILE A 292 7.60 15.66 -14.97
CA ILE A 292 7.55 15.15 -16.35
C ILE A 292 8.66 14.10 -16.57
N LEU A 293 9.89 14.36 -16.11
CA LEU A 293 10.99 13.40 -16.18
C LEU A 293 10.68 12.13 -15.36
N GLY A 294 10.02 12.28 -14.20
CA GLY A 294 9.62 11.17 -13.35
C GLY A 294 8.72 10.16 -14.05
N ASN A 295 7.81 10.62 -14.91
CA ASN A 295 6.95 9.73 -15.70
C ASN A 295 7.75 8.79 -16.62
N TRP A 296 8.91 9.22 -17.12
CA TRP A 296 9.81 8.39 -17.93
C TRP A 296 10.69 7.49 -17.08
N SER A 297 11.30 8.03 -16.04
CA SER A 297 12.24 7.29 -15.19
C SER A 297 11.57 6.14 -14.43
N LEU A 298 10.29 6.27 -14.08
CA LEU A 298 9.51 5.22 -13.42
C LEU A 298 9.15 4.05 -14.33
N GLN A 299 9.22 4.20 -15.68
CA GLN A 299 8.87 3.10 -16.58
C GLN A 299 9.81 1.91 -16.45
N LEU A 300 11.11 2.13 -16.20
CA LEU A 300 12.06 1.04 -15.98
C LEU A 300 11.66 0.19 -14.76
N MET A 301 11.17 0.82 -13.70
CA MET A 301 10.68 0.12 -12.51
C MET A 301 9.39 -0.66 -12.79
N ASN A 302 8.47 -0.08 -13.56
CA ASN A 302 7.24 -0.76 -13.97
C ASN A 302 7.51 -2.01 -14.82
N ILE A 303 8.54 -1.97 -15.69
CA ILE A 303 9.00 -3.13 -16.45
C ILE A 303 9.56 -4.19 -15.51
N LEU A 304 10.39 -3.83 -14.53
CA LEU A 304 10.90 -4.78 -13.54
C LEU A 304 9.77 -5.47 -12.77
N TYR A 305 8.78 -4.70 -12.28
CA TYR A 305 7.63 -5.26 -11.57
C TYR A 305 6.83 -6.24 -12.41
N LEU A 306 6.66 -5.94 -13.71
CA LEU A 306 5.98 -6.83 -14.64
C LEU A 306 6.78 -8.10 -14.88
N LEU A 307 8.06 -7.98 -15.19
CA LEU A 307 8.91 -9.14 -15.47
C LEU A 307 9.07 -10.04 -14.26
N ILE A 308 9.20 -9.50 -13.06
CA ILE A 308 9.22 -10.31 -11.82
C ILE A 308 7.88 -11.07 -11.68
N ALA A 309 6.73 -10.42 -11.86
CA ALA A 309 5.44 -11.08 -11.75
C ALA A 309 5.26 -12.19 -12.79
N VAL A 310 5.63 -11.92 -14.03
CA VAL A 310 5.58 -12.92 -15.13
C VAL A 310 6.56 -14.08 -14.89
N CYS A 311 7.74 -13.78 -14.36
CA CYS A 311 8.71 -14.79 -13.92
C CYS A 311 8.13 -15.71 -12.82
N LEU A 312 7.45 -15.13 -11.83
CA LEU A 312 6.77 -15.90 -10.78
C LEU A 312 5.64 -16.76 -11.33
N ILE A 313 4.82 -16.20 -12.25
CA ILE A 313 3.75 -16.96 -12.94
C ILE A 313 4.36 -18.15 -13.68
N THR A 314 5.43 -17.94 -14.44
CA THR A 314 6.09 -18.97 -15.23
C THR A 314 6.71 -20.04 -14.31
N PHE A 315 7.49 -19.63 -13.33
CA PHE A 315 8.14 -20.55 -12.40
C PHE A 315 7.13 -21.43 -11.64
N LEU A 316 6.06 -20.82 -11.15
CA LEU A 316 5.08 -21.54 -10.34
C LEU A 316 4.10 -22.40 -11.16
N ASN A 317 3.88 -22.13 -12.44
CA ASN A 317 2.85 -22.83 -13.21
C ASN A 317 3.39 -23.66 -14.41
N HIS A 318 4.65 -23.49 -14.82
CA HIS A 318 5.22 -24.25 -15.93
C HIS A 318 5.71 -25.63 -15.45
N LYS A 319 5.46 -26.68 -16.25
CA LYS A 319 5.80 -28.08 -15.94
C LYS A 319 7.28 -28.31 -15.64
N ASP A 320 8.19 -27.63 -16.32
CA ASP A 320 9.63 -27.84 -16.20
C ASP A 320 10.15 -27.43 -14.81
N PHE A 321 9.43 -26.55 -14.10
CA PHE A 321 9.75 -26.09 -12.75
C PHE A 321 8.86 -26.75 -11.68
N ALA A 322 7.98 -27.69 -12.03
CA ALA A 322 6.94 -28.21 -11.14
C ALA A 322 7.49 -28.77 -9.80
N VAL A 323 8.65 -29.45 -9.81
CA VAL A 323 9.27 -30.03 -8.59
C VAL A 323 9.70 -28.92 -7.65
N GLU A 324 10.42 -27.93 -8.17
CA GLU A 324 10.92 -26.78 -7.40
C GLU A 324 9.76 -25.91 -6.91
N ALA A 325 8.79 -25.66 -7.78
CA ALA A 325 7.58 -24.89 -7.48
C ALA A 325 6.74 -25.52 -6.35
N ASN A 326 6.59 -26.83 -6.34
CA ASN A 326 5.90 -27.54 -5.22
C ASN A 326 6.64 -27.36 -3.90
N GLY A 327 7.97 -27.45 -3.88
CA GLY A 327 8.78 -27.17 -2.69
C GLY A 327 8.61 -25.74 -2.18
N VAL A 328 8.58 -24.77 -3.10
CA VAL A 328 8.32 -23.36 -2.76
C VAL A 328 6.90 -23.18 -2.20
N ARG A 329 5.87 -23.79 -2.81
CA ARG A 329 4.48 -23.73 -2.31
C ARG A 329 4.34 -24.35 -0.92
N GLN A 330 4.96 -25.49 -0.66
CA GLN A 330 4.97 -26.12 0.67
C GLN A 330 5.63 -25.20 1.71
N THR A 331 6.78 -24.61 1.36
CA THR A 331 7.49 -23.68 2.23
C THR A 331 6.66 -22.44 2.53
N LEU A 332 6.06 -21.82 1.51
CA LEU A 332 5.18 -20.65 1.66
C LEU A 332 3.97 -20.95 2.54
N SER A 333 3.28 -22.06 2.25
CA SER A 333 2.10 -22.49 3.00
C SER A 333 2.42 -22.76 4.48
N SER A 334 3.50 -23.51 4.73
CA SER A 334 3.95 -23.85 6.10
C SER A 334 4.32 -22.60 6.90
N ARG A 335 5.09 -21.67 6.29
CA ARG A 335 5.52 -20.43 6.94
C ARG A 335 4.35 -19.48 7.20
N SER A 336 3.46 -19.32 6.23
CA SER A 336 2.28 -18.48 6.39
C SER A 336 1.34 -19.01 7.47
N ALA A 337 1.13 -20.34 7.52
CA ALA A 337 0.35 -20.99 8.57
C ALA A 337 0.99 -20.81 9.95
N ALA A 338 2.30 -21.02 10.08
CA ALA A 338 3.02 -20.91 11.35
C ALA A 338 3.01 -19.47 11.93
N GLU A 339 2.90 -18.45 11.09
CA GLU A 339 2.83 -17.07 11.55
C GLU A 339 1.42 -16.65 12.03
N VAL A 340 0.37 -17.25 11.45
CA VAL A 340 -1.02 -16.86 11.71
C VAL A 340 -1.66 -17.73 12.80
N ILE A 341 -1.42 -19.06 12.74
CA ILE A 341 -2.11 -20.02 13.57
C ILE A 341 -1.43 -20.12 14.93
N SER A 342 -2.06 -19.56 15.95
CA SER A 342 -1.54 -19.55 17.33
C SER A 342 -1.80 -20.85 18.08
N ASN A 343 -2.81 -21.63 17.69
CA ASN A 343 -3.14 -22.90 18.35
C ASN A 343 -2.19 -24.00 17.85
N PRO A 344 -1.38 -24.64 18.74
CA PRO A 344 -0.41 -25.67 18.34
C PRO A 344 -1.07 -26.92 17.70
N GLU A 345 -2.23 -27.36 18.21
CA GLU A 345 -2.95 -28.52 17.66
C GLU A 345 -3.42 -28.28 16.23
N THR A 346 -4.04 -27.10 16.01
CA THR A 346 -4.49 -26.66 14.69
C THR A 346 -3.31 -26.51 13.72
N LEU A 347 -2.20 -25.91 14.19
CA LEU A 347 -1.00 -25.72 13.39
C LEU A 347 -0.40 -27.06 12.96
N GLU A 348 -0.31 -28.03 13.87
CA GLU A 348 0.20 -29.37 13.56
C GLU A 348 -0.66 -30.07 12.49
N LYS A 349 -2.00 -30.01 12.61
CA LYS A 349 -2.92 -30.55 11.59
C LYS A 349 -2.72 -29.90 10.23
N VAL A 350 -2.61 -28.58 10.20
CA VAL A 350 -2.39 -27.82 8.94
C VAL A 350 -1.03 -28.17 8.34
N GLN A 351 0.04 -28.21 9.14
CA GLN A 351 1.37 -28.58 8.66
C GLN A 351 1.43 -30.01 8.12
N LYS A 352 0.74 -30.94 8.78
CA LYS A 352 0.60 -32.31 8.29
C LYS A 352 -0.11 -32.35 6.94
N THR A 353 -1.23 -31.63 6.81
CA THR A 353 -1.98 -31.52 5.54
C THR A 353 -1.12 -30.95 4.42
N ILE A 354 -0.28 -29.96 4.71
CA ILE A 354 0.64 -29.37 3.74
C ILE A 354 1.75 -30.37 3.33
N ALA A 355 2.33 -31.10 4.31
CA ALA A 355 3.38 -32.06 4.06
C ALA A 355 2.90 -33.29 3.25
N GLU A 356 1.68 -33.75 3.51
CA GLU A 356 1.02 -34.88 2.82
C GLU A 356 0.39 -34.48 1.49
N ALA A 357 0.39 -33.16 1.14
CA ALA A 357 -0.19 -32.68 -0.11
C ALA A 357 0.55 -33.28 -1.31
N PRO A 358 -0.13 -33.96 -2.25
CA PRO A 358 0.50 -34.48 -3.47
C PRO A 358 1.04 -33.34 -4.30
N PRO A 359 2.20 -33.53 -4.97
CA PRO A 359 2.71 -32.56 -5.90
C PRO A 359 1.69 -32.22 -6.98
N ILE A 360 1.58 -30.93 -7.32
CA ILE A 360 0.70 -30.47 -8.38
C ILE A 360 1.53 -30.33 -9.65
N TYR A 361 1.06 -31.01 -10.70
CA TYR A 361 1.62 -30.92 -12.05
C TYR A 361 0.54 -30.40 -12.97
N HIS A 362 0.90 -29.46 -13.82
CA HIS A 362 0.00 -28.90 -14.81
C HIS A 362 0.64 -29.01 -16.21
N GLU A 363 -0.10 -29.60 -17.12
CA GLU A 363 0.26 -29.61 -18.53
C GLU A 363 -0.46 -28.46 -19.23
N ILE A 364 0.32 -27.64 -19.95
CA ILE A 364 -0.20 -26.48 -20.68
C ILE A 364 -1.31 -26.94 -21.64
N GLY A 365 -2.47 -26.28 -21.52
CA GLY A 365 -3.65 -26.55 -22.36
C GLY A 365 -4.56 -27.68 -21.87
N ASN A 366 -4.28 -28.37 -20.75
CA ASN A 366 -5.09 -29.52 -20.35
C ASN A 366 -5.37 -29.63 -18.84
N PRO A 367 -6.49 -29.12 -18.33
CA PRO A 367 -7.31 -28.02 -18.86
C PRO A 367 -6.63 -26.66 -18.67
N PRO A 368 -6.97 -25.64 -19.46
CA PRO A 368 -6.41 -24.30 -19.26
C PRO A 368 -6.82 -23.74 -17.89
N LEU A 369 -5.90 -22.99 -17.26
CA LEU A 369 -6.12 -22.43 -15.92
C LEU A 369 -7.06 -21.22 -15.96
N SER A 370 -7.91 -21.09 -14.96
CA SER A 370 -8.65 -19.86 -14.69
C SER A 370 -7.72 -18.75 -14.19
N GLN A 371 -8.04 -17.49 -14.45
CA GLN A 371 -7.31 -16.32 -13.95
C GLN A 371 -7.38 -16.23 -12.40
N ALA A 372 -8.51 -16.66 -11.84
CA ALA A 372 -8.71 -16.73 -10.39
C ALA A 372 -8.00 -17.94 -9.75
N GLU A 373 -7.81 -19.02 -10.50
CA GLU A 373 -7.33 -20.32 -10.04
C GLU A 373 -5.91 -20.61 -10.56
N ASN A 374 -4.91 -19.99 -9.97
CA ASN A 374 -3.54 -20.47 -10.12
C ASN A 374 -3.39 -21.80 -9.33
N LEU A 375 -2.37 -22.59 -9.66
CA LEU A 375 -2.08 -23.86 -8.96
C LEU A 375 -1.90 -23.71 -7.44
N ASP A 376 -1.56 -22.50 -6.99
CA ASP A 376 -1.45 -22.16 -5.56
C ASP A 376 -2.79 -22.28 -4.83
N THR A 377 -3.92 -22.06 -5.51
CA THR A 377 -5.26 -22.12 -4.94
C THR A 377 -5.54 -23.49 -4.34
N ALA A 378 -5.09 -24.57 -5.00
CA ALA A 378 -5.29 -25.91 -4.49
C ALA A 378 -4.62 -26.21 -3.14
N PHE A 379 -3.47 -25.56 -2.84
CA PHE A 379 -2.85 -25.64 -1.52
C PHE A 379 -3.64 -24.83 -0.48
N LEU A 380 -4.06 -23.64 -0.85
CA LEU A 380 -4.82 -22.75 0.02
C LEU A 380 -6.19 -23.34 0.37
N ASP A 381 -6.88 -23.97 -0.57
CA ASP A 381 -8.17 -24.61 -0.33
C ASP A 381 -8.05 -25.79 0.66
N ARG A 382 -6.97 -26.56 0.60
CA ARG A 382 -6.71 -27.62 1.59
C ARG A 382 -6.51 -27.05 2.99
N ILE A 383 -5.76 -25.95 3.10
CA ILE A 383 -5.57 -25.24 4.38
C ILE A 383 -6.91 -24.74 4.89
N HIS A 384 -7.73 -24.11 4.04
CA HIS A 384 -9.05 -23.61 4.39
C HIS A 384 -9.95 -24.73 4.92
N LYS A 385 -10.00 -25.86 4.18
CA LYS A 385 -10.78 -27.03 4.62
C LYS A 385 -10.29 -27.55 5.96
N THR A 386 -8.98 -27.70 6.16
CA THR A 386 -8.44 -28.18 7.44
C THR A 386 -8.76 -27.24 8.59
N LEU A 387 -8.72 -25.91 8.37
CA LEU A 387 -9.07 -24.92 9.39
C LEU A 387 -10.57 -24.98 9.75
N THR A 388 -11.43 -25.11 8.75
CA THR A 388 -12.89 -25.19 8.97
C THR A 388 -13.29 -26.51 9.66
N ASP A 389 -12.71 -27.63 9.27
CA ASP A 389 -12.93 -28.93 9.89
C ASP A 389 -12.43 -28.93 11.35
N ASP A 390 -11.24 -28.41 11.63
CA ASP A 390 -10.70 -28.31 12.99
C ASP A 390 -11.53 -27.38 13.88
N ALA A 391 -11.98 -26.24 13.35
CA ALA A 391 -12.86 -25.33 14.10
C ALA A 391 -14.19 -26.01 14.47
N ARG A 392 -14.75 -26.77 13.54
CA ARG A 392 -15.97 -27.56 13.80
C ARG A 392 -15.74 -28.63 14.87
N GLU A 393 -14.66 -29.42 14.75
CA GLU A 393 -14.32 -30.45 15.75
C GLU A 393 -14.08 -29.86 17.15
N ARG A 394 -13.40 -28.74 17.25
CA ARG A 394 -13.15 -28.06 18.53
C ARG A 394 -14.45 -27.56 19.16
N THR A 395 -15.34 -26.99 18.36
CA THR A 395 -16.64 -26.52 18.82
C THR A 395 -17.49 -27.66 19.30
N GLU A 396 -17.52 -28.77 18.56
CA GLU A 396 -18.27 -29.98 18.95
C GLU A 396 -17.73 -30.57 20.26
N ARG A 397 -16.41 -30.71 20.40
CA ARG A 397 -15.76 -31.16 21.66
C ARG A 397 -16.11 -30.24 22.83
N ALA A 398 -16.11 -28.92 22.63
CA ALA A 398 -16.49 -27.97 23.67
C ALA A 398 -17.96 -28.10 24.07
N LEU A 399 -18.87 -28.29 23.13
CA LEU A 399 -20.29 -28.49 23.37
C LEU A 399 -20.57 -29.82 24.07
N VAL A 400 -19.91 -30.91 23.67
CA VAL A 400 -20.00 -32.22 24.36
C VAL A 400 -19.50 -32.11 25.80
N SER A 401 -18.40 -31.39 26.03
CA SER A 401 -17.89 -31.13 27.38
C SER A 401 -18.90 -30.35 28.22
N GLN A 402 -19.56 -29.33 27.67
CA GLN A 402 -20.64 -28.58 28.33
C GLN A 402 -21.87 -29.43 28.60
N ASN A 403 -22.15 -30.46 27.77
CA ASN A 403 -23.26 -31.41 27.92
C ASN A 403 -22.94 -32.60 28.89
N GLY A 404 -21.90 -32.42 29.72
CA GLY A 404 -21.49 -33.44 30.68
C GLY A 404 -20.84 -34.69 30.08
N GLY A 405 -20.19 -34.54 28.91
CA GLY A 405 -19.49 -35.58 28.19
C GLY A 405 -20.40 -36.50 27.34
N LYS A 406 -21.67 -36.16 27.21
CA LYS A 406 -22.61 -36.87 26.34
C LYS A 406 -22.63 -36.26 24.95
N GLU A 407 -22.67 -37.11 23.92
CA GLU A 407 -22.87 -36.67 22.55
C GLU A 407 -24.14 -35.81 22.40
N LEU A 408 -24.10 -34.85 21.52
CA LEU A 408 -25.24 -33.97 21.25
C LEU A 408 -26.30 -34.73 20.43
N THR A 409 -27.54 -34.62 20.84
CA THR A 409 -28.65 -35.16 20.06
C THR A 409 -28.88 -34.33 18.80
N GLU A 410 -29.50 -34.93 17.76
CA GLU A 410 -29.83 -34.20 16.51
C GLU A 410 -30.65 -32.92 16.77
N ALA A 411 -31.57 -32.96 17.75
CA ALA A 411 -32.35 -31.79 18.14
C ALA A 411 -31.50 -30.70 18.79
N GLN A 412 -30.46 -31.04 19.56
CA GLN A 412 -29.52 -30.10 20.14
C GLN A 412 -28.59 -29.49 19.04
N LEU A 413 -28.14 -30.33 18.12
CA LEU A 413 -27.35 -29.88 16.96
C LEU A 413 -28.15 -28.93 16.06
N ALA A 414 -29.46 -29.14 15.90
CA ALA A 414 -30.35 -28.29 15.12
C ALA A 414 -30.80 -27.02 15.87
N SER A 415 -30.45 -26.85 17.14
CA SER A 415 -30.82 -25.65 17.90
C SER A 415 -30.11 -24.42 17.38
N SER A 416 -30.80 -23.28 17.35
CA SER A 416 -30.24 -22.01 16.84
C SER A 416 -29.00 -21.58 17.62
N GLU A 417 -28.95 -21.84 18.93
CA GLU A 417 -27.78 -21.50 19.76
C GLU A 417 -26.52 -22.30 19.37
N VAL A 418 -26.70 -23.62 19.11
CA VAL A 418 -25.58 -24.47 18.69
C VAL A 418 -25.14 -24.13 17.28
N GLN A 419 -26.07 -23.90 16.37
CA GLN A 419 -25.75 -23.47 15.00
C GLN A 419 -25.02 -22.13 14.99
N SER A 420 -25.41 -21.18 15.82
CA SER A 420 -24.72 -19.92 15.98
C SER A 420 -23.27 -20.14 16.43
N LYS A 421 -22.99 -21.00 17.40
CA LYS A 421 -21.61 -21.32 17.81
C LYS A 421 -20.78 -21.92 16.69
N PHE A 422 -21.35 -22.76 15.84
CA PHE A 422 -20.67 -23.28 14.64
C PHE A 422 -20.41 -22.18 13.61
N ASN A 423 -21.37 -21.27 13.38
CA ASN A 423 -21.21 -20.17 12.44
C ASN A 423 -20.06 -19.22 12.86
N TYR A 424 -19.95 -18.88 14.14
CA TYR A 424 -18.85 -18.04 14.65
C TYR A 424 -17.51 -18.79 14.63
N ALA A 425 -17.47 -20.08 14.93
CA ALA A 425 -16.24 -20.88 14.84
C ALA A 425 -15.76 -20.99 13.38
N GLN A 426 -16.66 -21.15 12.43
CA GLN A 426 -16.35 -21.11 11.01
C GLN A 426 -15.86 -19.71 10.59
N GLY A 427 -16.44 -18.65 11.16
CA GLY A 427 -15.98 -17.27 10.95
C GLY A 427 -14.54 -17.06 11.39
N GLU A 428 -14.13 -17.57 12.56
CA GLU A 428 -12.73 -17.51 13.02
C GLU A 428 -11.78 -18.28 12.08
N ALA A 429 -12.22 -19.44 11.59
CA ALA A 429 -11.45 -20.22 10.62
C ALA A 429 -11.28 -19.46 9.28
N ASN A 430 -12.34 -18.82 8.81
CA ASN A 430 -12.33 -18.00 7.60
C ASN A 430 -11.40 -16.79 7.73
N ASP A 431 -11.40 -16.12 8.90
CA ASP A 431 -10.49 -15.00 9.18
C ASP A 431 -9.02 -15.46 9.20
N SER A 432 -8.74 -16.56 9.90
CA SER A 432 -7.42 -17.18 9.92
C SER A 432 -6.95 -17.56 8.50
N PHE A 433 -7.83 -18.14 7.71
CA PHE A 433 -7.57 -18.46 6.31
C PHE A 433 -7.26 -17.21 5.47
N GLN A 434 -8.04 -16.13 5.62
CA GLN A 434 -7.80 -14.88 4.92
C GLN A 434 -6.41 -14.30 5.26
N GLN A 435 -6.01 -14.37 6.52
CA GLN A 435 -4.68 -13.93 6.96
C GLN A 435 -3.56 -14.82 6.37
N VAL A 436 -3.71 -16.15 6.38
CA VAL A 436 -2.76 -17.10 5.77
C VAL A 436 -2.64 -16.81 4.27
N ARG A 437 -3.76 -16.65 3.56
CA ARG A 437 -3.77 -16.32 2.12
C ARG A 437 -3.08 -14.99 1.83
N THR A 438 -3.30 -13.98 2.66
CA THR A 438 -2.66 -12.68 2.52
C THR A 438 -1.15 -12.78 2.69
N LEU A 439 -0.68 -13.48 3.72
CA LEU A 439 0.76 -13.68 3.93
C LEU A 439 1.40 -14.55 2.85
N PHE A 440 0.73 -15.61 2.41
CA PHE A 440 1.19 -16.43 1.29
C PHE A 440 1.48 -15.58 0.04
N ASN A 441 0.55 -14.72 -0.35
CA ASN A 441 0.72 -13.84 -1.50
C ASN A 441 1.88 -12.85 -1.30
N GLN A 442 2.03 -12.26 -0.12
CA GLN A 442 3.13 -11.32 0.18
C GLN A 442 4.51 -11.98 0.18
N LEU A 443 4.60 -13.18 0.76
CA LEU A 443 5.87 -13.90 0.89
C LEU A 443 6.28 -14.60 -0.41
N ASN A 444 5.36 -14.77 -1.36
CA ASN A 444 5.63 -15.44 -2.64
C ASN A 444 6.85 -14.83 -3.34
N LEU A 445 6.91 -13.51 -3.45
CA LEU A 445 8.05 -12.83 -4.06
C LEU A 445 9.37 -13.14 -3.36
N SER A 446 9.44 -13.06 -2.03
CA SER A 446 10.69 -13.24 -1.27
C SER A 446 11.21 -14.65 -1.32
N VAL A 447 10.34 -15.64 -1.17
CA VAL A 447 10.72 -17.06 -1.16
C VAL A 447 11.09 -17.53 -2.56
N THR A 448 10.30 -17.20 -3.57
CA THR A 448 10.56 -17.61 -4.95
C THR A 448 11.83 -16.98 -5.51
N MET A 449 12.04 -15.67 -5.31
CA MET A 449 13.25 -15.00 -5.81
C MET A 449 14.51 -15.51 -5.15
N ARG A 450 14.46 -15.94 -3.91
CA ARG A 450 15.59 -16.61 -3.25
C ARG A 450 16.00 -17.88 -3.98
N HIS A 451 15.06 -18.69 -4.45
CA HIS A 451 15.36 -19.91 -5.20
C HIS A 451 15.86 -19.66 -6.62
N LEU A 452 15.45 -18.56 -7.24
CA LEU A 452 15.76 -18.24 -8.63
C LEU A 452 17.10 -17.54 -8.82
N LEU A 453 17.50 -16.68 -7.87
CA LEU A 453 18.66 -15.80 -8.05
C LEU A 453 19.98 -16.51 -7.65
N PRO A 454 21.01 -16.49 -8.53
CA PRO A 454 22.33 -17.00 -8.19
C PRO A 454 23.07 -16.04 -7.24
N THR A 455 24.13 -16.57 -6.60
CA THR A 455 25.04 -15.79 -5.75
C THR A 455 25.56 -14.55 -6.49
N GLY A 456 25.68 -13.43 -5.80
CA GLY A 456 26.03 -12.12 -6.34
C GLY A 456 24.80 -11.34 -6.86
N LEU A 457 23.98 -11.96 -7.68
CA LEU A 457 22.72 -11.33 -8.12
C LEU A 457 21.68 -11.30 -6.99
N PHE A 458 21.71 -12.32 -6.12
CA PHE A 458 20.91 -12.33 -4.90
C PHE A 458 21.29 -11.17 -3.97
N GLY A 459 22.58 -10.94 -3.74
CA GLY A 459 23.07 -9.78 -3.00
C GLY A 459 22.68 -8.44 -3.64
N ALA A 460 22.74 -8.36 -4.97
CA ALA A 460 22.30 -7.18 -5.73
C ALA A 460 20.79 -6.92 -5.59
N PHE A 461 19.97 -7.96 -5.58
CA PHE A 461 18.54 -7.86 -5.32
C PHE A 461 18.25 -7.43 -3.88
N CYS A 462 18.96 -7.99 -2.90
CA CYS A 462 18.89 -7.55 -1.51
C CYS A 462 19.26 -6.07 -1.36
N LEU A 463 20.32 -5.63 -2.04
CA LEU A 463 20.73 -4.22 -2.05
C LEU A 463 19.64 -3.33 -2.64
N LEU A 464 19.09 -3.69 -3.80
CA LEU A 464 17.99 -2.93 -4.43
C LEU A 464 16.83 -2.74 -3.45
N LEU A 465 16.42 -3.81 -2.78
CA LEU A 465 15.31 -3.77 -1.83
C LEU A 465 15.63 -2.98 -0.57
N PHE A 466 16.84 -3.10 -0.04
CA PHE A 466 17.24 -2.34 1.14
C PHE A 466 17.31 -0.84 0.87
N LEU A 467 17.87 -0.45 -0.28
CA LEU A 467 17.88 0.96 -0.70
C LEU A 467 16.48 1.49 -0.96
N ALA A 468 15.62 0.68 -1.59
CA ALA A 468 14.22 1.01 -1.82
C ALA A 468 13.43 1.20 -0.52
N MET A 469 13.66 0.35 0.48
CA MET A 469 13.07 0.50 1.81
C MET A 469 13.53 1.81 2.45
N LEU A 470 14.84 2.02 2.51
CA LEU A 470 15.42 3.16 3.21
C LEU A 470 14.94 4.49 2.62
N SER A 471 14.92 4.62 1.28
CA SER A 471 14.48 5.85 0.60
C SER A 471 13.00 6.15 0.81
N THR A 472 12.18 5.12 0.96
CA THR A 472 10.74 5.30 1.13
C THR A 472 10.40 5.61 2.57
N ASP A 473 10.98 4.89 3.53
CA ASP A 473 10.65 5.05 4.95
C ASP A 473 11.04 6.43 5.47
N ASP A 474 12.23 6.93 5.14
CA ASP A 474 12.67 8.25 5.58
C ASP A 474 11.81 9.37 4.97
N CYS A 475 11.46 9.26 3.69
CA CYS A 475 10.60 10.22 3.00
C CYS A 475 9.18 10.27 3.58
N ARG A 476 8.58 9.11 3.86
CA ARG A 476 7.21 9.01 4.37
C ARG A 476 7.08 9.44 5.82
N ILE A 477 8.02 9.02 6.66
CA ILE A 477 8.08 9.50 8.05
C ILE A 477 8.25 11.02 8.05
N PHE A 478 9.07 11.56 7.15
CA PHE A 478 9.28 13.00 7.06
C PHE A 478 8.05 13.76 6.57
N SER A 479 7.33 13.26 5.56
CA SER A 479 6.09 13.87 5.07
C SER A 479 5.03 13.99 6.16
N ALA A 480 4.76 12.90 6.88
CA ALA A 480 3.83 12.89 8.01
C ALA A 480 4.32 13.83 9.13
N THR A 481 5.63 13.84 9.41
CA THR A 481 6.25 14.71 10.39
C THR A 481 6.07 16.18 10.04
N LEU A 482 6.32 16.56 8.79
CA LEU A 482 6.15 17.95 8.34
C LEU A 482 4.71 18.43 8.52
N THR A 483 3.75 17.65 8.04
CA THR A 483 2.33 18.03 8.14
C THR A 483 1.89 18.17 9.59
N LEU A 484 2.24 17.22 10.45
CA LEU A 484 1.89 17.25 11.87
C LEU A 484 2.60 18.40 12.60
N ALA A 485 3.90 18.58 12.37
CA ALA A 485 4.66 19.63 13.06
C ALA A 485 4.27 21.04 12.59
N GLN A 486 4.12 21.29 11.29
CA GLN A 486 3.90 22.63 10.75
C GLN A 486 2.45 23.09 10.82
N ASP A 487 1.51 22.20 10.54
CA ASP A 487 0.10 22.57 10.38
C ASP A 487 -0.78 22.24 11.61
N VAL A 488 -0.30 21.35 12.51
CA VAL A 488 -1.03 21.01 13.74
C VAL A 488 -0.33 21.55 14.97
N ILE A 489 0.96 21.24 15.17
CA ILE A 489 1.64 21.55 16.44
C ILE A 489 2.12 23.01 16.48
N LEU A 490 2.77 23.50 15.40
CA LEU A 490 3.29 24.86 15.38
C LEU A 490 2.23 25.95 15.63
N PRO A 491 1.00 25.86 15.09
CA PRO A 491 -0.07 26.82 15.38
C PRO A 491 -0.50 26.89 16.85
N LEU A 492 -0.14 25.89 17.69
CA LEU A 492 -0.39 25.90 19.13
C LEU A 492 0.56 26.84 19.87
N PHE A 493 1.66 27.30 19.23
CA PHE A 493 2.64 28.23 19.79
C PHE A 493 2.49 29.63 19.18
N PRO A 494 1.64 30.53 19.76
CA PRO A 494 1.32 31.83 19.15
C PRO A 494 2.54 32.76 19.04
N LYS A 495 3.52 32.62 19.94
CA LYS A 495 4.76 33.42 19.95
C LYS A 495 5.85 32.88 18.98
N GLY A 496 5.56 31.80 18.27
CA GLY A 496 6.55 31.10 17.45
C GLY A 496 7.60 30.34 18.28
N LEU A 497 8.44 29.59 17.61
CA LEU A 497 9.55 28.85 18.22
C LEU A 497 10.88 29.37 17.66
N SER A 498 11.92 29.41 18.50
CA SER A 498 13.27 29.69 18.03
C SER A 498 13.70 28.59 17.03
N PRO A 499 14.57 28.89 16.04
CA PRO A 499 14.99 27.93 15.01
C PRO A 499 15.48 26.59 15.59
N LYS A 500 16.25 26.62 16.66
CA LYS A 500 16.73 25.41 17.36
C LYS A 500 15.59 24.60 17.96
N LYS A 501 14.66 25.24 18.68
CA LYS A 501 13.50 24.58 19.28
C LYS A 501 12.57 24.01 18.22
N HIS A 502 12.42 24.70 17.09
CA HIS A 502 11.61 24.24 15.96
C HIS A 502 12.17 22.93 15.36
N ILE A 503 13.49 22.87 15.08
CA ILE A 503 14.12 21.63 14.58
C ILE A 503 14.01 20.50 15.62
N TRP A 504 14.18 20.78 16.91
CA TRP A 504 14.00 19.79 17.96
C TRP A 504 12.56 19.26 18.03
N MET A 505 11.56 20.14 17.89
CA MET A 505 10.15 19.73 17.82
C MET A 505 9.92 18.77 16.66
N VAL A 506 10.43 19.08 15.48
CA VAL A 506 10.29 18.20 14.28
C VAL A 506 10.93 16.84 14.54
N ARG A 507 12.11 16.78 15.17
CA ARG A 507 12.78 15.52 15.54
C ARG A 507 11.95 14.68 16.50
N TRP A 508 11.38 15.28 17.54
CA TRP A 508 10.54 14.56 18.48
C TRP A 508 9.26 14.04 17.86
N VAL A 509 8.65 14.80 16.94
CA VAL A 509 7.50 14.34 16.17
C VAL A 509 7.87 13.15 15.30
N ALA A 510 9.03 13.17 14.64
CA ALA A 510 9.52 12.06 13.83
C ALA A 510 9.72 10.77 14.65
N ILE A 511 10.34 10.91 15.85
CA ILE A 511 10.50 9.78 16.77
C ILE A 511 9.13 9.25 17.22
N GLY A 512 8.18 10.13 17.55
CA GLY A 512 6.81 9.73 17.91
C GLY A 512 6.09 8.97 16.80
N ILE A 513 6.25 9.39 15.55
CA ILE A 513 5.71 8.67 14.37
C ILE A 513 6.38 7.29 14.22
N GLY A 514 7.70 7.20 14.41
CA GLY A 514 8.38 5.91 14.38
C GLY A 514 7.91 4.93 15.44
N VAL A 515 7.67 5.41 16.66
CA VAL A 515 7.07 4.62 17.74
C VAL A 515 5.65 4.17 17.37
N PHE A 516 4.85 5.08 16.78
CA PHE A 516 3.53 4.75 16.27
C PHE A 516 3.58 3.68 15.18
N PHE A 517 4.55 3.75 14.27
CA PHE A 517 4.71 2.73 13.22
C PHE A 517 5.07 1.36 13.80
N TYR A 518 5.95 1.30 14.79
CA TYR A 518 6.31 0.05 15.44
C TYR A 518 5.10 -0.63 16.11
N PHE A 519 4.39 0.11 16.96
CA PHE A 519 3.21 -0.46 17.64
C PHE A 519 2.06 -0.70 16.67
N GLY A 520 1.81 0.20 15.73
CA GLY A 520 0.77 0.04 14.70
C GLY A 520 1.01 -1.19 13.82
N SER A 521 2.24 -1.41 13.39
CA SER A 521 2.65 -2.62 12.64
C SER A 521 2.41 -3.91 13.40
N LYS A 522 2.62 -3.88 14.71
CA LYS A 522 2.53 -5.08 15.57
C LYS A 522 1.08 -5.47 15.88
N TYR A 523 0.22 -4.47 16.09
CA TYR A 523 -1.15 -4.71 16.54
C TYR A 523 -2.18 -4.72 15.41
N MET A 524 -1.85 -4.20 14.24
CA MET A 524 -2.75 -4.16 13.11
C MET A 524 -2.37 -5.23 12.09
N SER A 525 -3.08 -6.35 12.14
CA SER A 525 -2.94 -7.41 11.14
C SER A 525 -3.41 -6.91 9.77
N GLN A 526 -2.67 -7.26 8.73
CA GLN A 526 -3.05 -6.99 7.36
C GLN A 526 -3.99 -8.11 6.89
N MET A 527 -5.19 -7.75 6.45
CA MET A 527 -6.25 -8.69 6.08
C MET A 527 -6.54 -8.75 4.58
N ASP A 528 -5.79 -7.99 3.76
CA ASP A 528 -6.03 -7.90 2.33
C ASP A 528 -4.74 -7.59 1.57
N TYR A 529 -4.80 -7.60 0.22
CA TYR A 529 -3.69 -7.13 -0.62
C TYR A 529 -3.17 -5.78 -0.15
N ILE A 530 -1.85 -5.59 -0.20
CA ILE A 530 -1.20 -4.37 0.30
C ILE A 530 -1.83 -3.10 -0.30
N GLN A 531 -2.15 -3.13 -1.61
CA GLN A 531 -2.72 -1.97 -2.28
C GLN A 531 -4.15 -1.66 -1.79
N LEU A 532 -4.97 -2.68 -1.54
CA LEU A 532 -6.31 -2.50 -0.99
C LEU A 532 -6.25 -1.97 0.45
N PHE A 533 -5.34 -2.49 1.27
CA PHE A 533 -5.10 -1.97 2.61
C PHE A 533 -4.69 -0.48 2.59
N ASN A 534 -3.79 -0.11 1.69
CA ASN A 534 -3.37 1.28 1.55
C ASN A 534 -4.54 2.20 1.17
N GLN A 535 -5.39 1.79 0.20
CA GLN A 535 -6.58 2.56 -0.19
C GLN A 535 -7.57 2.70 0.97
N MET A 536 -7.78 1.64 1.74
CA MET A 536 -8.61 1.65 2.95
C MET A 536 -8.07 2.63 4.00
N ALA A 537 -6.77 2.60 4.28
CA ALA A 537 -6.15 3.46 5.27
C ALA A 537 -6.21 4.95 4.88
N VAL A 538 -5.97 5.28 3.61
CA VAL A 538 -6.07 6.68 3.14
C VAL A 538 -7.51 7.14 2.95
N ALA A 539 -8.50 6.25 2.93
CA ALA A 539 -9.90 6.59 2.73
C ALA A 539 -10.41 7.60 3.77
N ILE A 540 -9.90 7.54 5.01
CA ILE A 540 -10.24 8.48 6.08
C ILE A 540 -10.04 9.94 5.63
N TRP A 541 -9.02 10.22 4.85
CA TRP A 541 -8.74 11.51 4.24
C TRP A 541 -9.36 11.65 2.85
N ASN A 542 -9.14 10.66 1.99
CA ASN A 542 -9.48 10.72 0.58
C ASN A 542 -10.99 10.61 0.29
N ALA A 543 -11.81 10.12 1.20
CA ALA A 543 -13.26 10.05 0.99
C ALA A 543 -13.96 11.43 1.07
N GLY A 544 -13.39 12.40 1.77
CA GLY A 544 -14.02 13.74 1.91
C GLY A 544 -13.20 14.88 1.33
N CYS A 545 -11.89 14.74 1.29
CA CYS A 545 -10.96 15.79 0.90
C CYS A 545 -11.08 16.23 -0.56
N PRO A 546 -11.27 15.35 -1.57
CA PRO A 546 -11.37 15.76 -2.97
C PRO A 546 -12.42 16.84 -3.21
N ALA A 547 -13.61 16.68 -2.63
CA ALA A 547 -14.67 17.67 -2.71
C ALA A 547 -14.24 19.04 -2.15
N VAL A 548 -13.65 19.03 -0.96
CA VAL A 548 -13.21 20.25 -0.26
C VAL A 548 -12.09 20.95 -1.01
N MET A 549 -11.13 20.20 -1.56
CA MET A 549 -9.97 20.75 -2.26
C MET A 549 -10.32 21.26 -3.66
N VAL A 550 -10.91 20.40 -4.51
CA VAL A 550 -11.20 20.73 -5.90
C VAL A 550 -12.25 21.85 -5.97
N LEU A 551 -13.37 21.68 -5.28
CA LEU A 551 -14.41 22.70 -5.29
C LEU A 551 -13.97 23.96 -4.54
N GLY A 552 -13.14 23.84 -3.52
CA GLY A 552 -12.52 24.99 -2.84
C GLY A 552 -11.64 25.84 -3.76
N LEU A 553 -10.92 25.24 -4.70
CA LEU A 553 -10.06 25.93 -5.68
C LEU A 553 -10.82 26.49 -6.88
N TYR A 554 -11.95 25.88 -7.26
CA TYR A 554 -12.63 26.21 -8.52
C TYR A 554 -14.02 26.83 -8.35
N TRP A 555 -14.69 26.61 -7.23
CA TRP A 555 -16.09 26.98 -7.06
C TRP A 555 -16.31 28.02 -5.95
N LYS A 556 -16.89 29.16 -6.30
CA LYS A 556 -17.08 30.29 -5.40
C LYS A 556 -18.15 30.09 -4.32
N LYS A 557 -19.15 29.23 -4.56
CA LYS A 557 -20.24 28.98 -3.61
C LYS A 557 -19.93 28.00 -2.48
N GLY A 558 -18.74 27.40 -2.48
CA GLY A 558 -18.32 26.49 -1.42
C GLY A 558 -18.26 27.16 -0.04
N THR A 559 -18.86 26.52 0.98
CA THR A 559 -18.96 27.07 2.34
C THR A 559 -18.14 26.30 3.36
N THR A 560 -17.77 26.97 4.46
CA THR A 560 -17.10 26.33 5.60
C THR A 560 -17.94 25.24 6.24
N LYS A 561 -19.29 25.42 6.29
CA LYS A 561 -20.20 24.39 6.82
C LYS A 561 -20.21 23.14 5.96
N ALA A 562 -20.21 23.30 4.64
CA ALA A 562 -20.12 22.18 3.71
C ALA A 562 -18.79 21.44 3.84
N ALA A 563 -17.69 22.16 3.99
CA ALA A 563 -16.37 21.52 4.20
C ALA A 563 -16.34 20.67 5.46
N TRP A 564 -16.86 21.16 6.60
CA TRP A 564 -17.00 20.37 7.82
C TRP A 564 -17.88 19.14 7.64
N ALA A 565 -19.09 19.33 7.11
CA ALA A 565 -20.04 18.25 6.90
C ALA A 565 -19.44 17.15 6.02
N THR A 566 -18.77 17.53 4.93
CA THR A 566 -18.18 16.59 3.98
C THR A 566 -17.01 15.81 4.58
N LEU A 567 -16.08 16.48 5.30
CA LEU A 567 -14.96 15.80 5.96
C LEU A 567 -15.46 14.83 7.03
N LEU A 568 -16.41 15.24 7.86
CA LEU A 568 -16.95 14.36 8.91
C LEU A 568 -17.71 13.17 8.31
N THR A 569 -18.49 13.37 7.25
CA THR A 569 -19.17 12.28 6.53
C THR A 569 -18.16 11.32 5.90
N GLY A 570 -17.10 11.84 5.27
CA GLY A 570 -16.03 11.00 4.71
C GLY A 570 -15.36 10.13 5.77
N ILE A 571 -15.07 10.69 6.95
CA ILE A 571 -14.54 9.93 8.10
C ILE A 571 -15.52 8.85 8.54
N LEU A 572 -16.79 9.20 8.74
CA LEU A 572 -17.81 8.27 9.20
C LEU A 572 -17.95 7.07 8.27
N LEU A 573 -18.06 7.34 6.96
CA LEU A 573 -18.14 6.28 5.94
C LEU A 573 -16.89 5.40 5.94
N SER A 574 -15.71 6.00 6.03
CA SER A 574 -14.44 5.25 6.02
C SER A 574 -14.25 4.40 7.28
N VAL A 575 -14.57 4.93 8.45
CA VAL A 575 -14.49 4.18 9.71
C VAL A 575 -15.51 3.02 9.71
N ALA A 576 -16.74 3.26 9.25
CA ALA A 576 -17.75 2.21 9.12
C ALA A 576 -17.27 1.10 8.17
N TYR A 577 -16.72 1.47 7.00
CA TYR A 577 -16.16 0.52 6.04
C TYR A 577 -15.02 -0.32 6.66
N ILE A 578 -14.06 0.33 7.33
CA ILE A 578 -12.92 -0.35 7.97
C ILE A 578 -13.41 -1.33 9.04
N LEU A 579 -14.36 -0.93 9.87
CA LEU A 579 -14.89 -1.78 10.92
C LEU A 579 -15.65 -2.99 10.36
N ILE A 580 -16.47 -2.80 9.34
CA ILE A 580 -17.21 -3.88 8.69
C ILE A 580 -16.24 -4.84 8.00
N GLN A 581 -15.31 -4.35 7.21
CA GLN A 581 -14.35 -5.19 6.50
C GLN A 581 -13.48 -6.01 7.47
N ARG A 582 -12.97 -5.36 8.54
CA ARG A 582 -12.11 -6.04 9.51
C ARG A 582 -12.81 -7.16 10.27
N ASN A 583 -14.07 -6.95 10.58
CA ASN A 583 -14.85 -7.90 11.36
C ASN A 583 -15.78 -8.77 10.50
N TRP A 584 -15.59 -8.77 9.16
CA TRP A 584 -16.51 -9.42 8.24
C TRP A 584 -16.63 -10.92 8.51
N ALA A 585 -15.54 -11.65 8.41
CA ALA A 585 -15.54 -13.09 8.56
C ALA A 585 -15.90 -13.54 9.99
N ASN A 586 -15.34 -12.85 11.02
CA ASN A 586 -15.48 -13.25 12.42
C ASN A 586 -16.84 -12.90 13.04
N TYR A 587 -17.45 -11.80 12.64
CA TYR A 587 -18.64 -11.28 13.32
C TYR A 587 -19.79 -10.92 12.39
N VAL A 588 -19.51 -10.20 11.30
CA VAL A 588 -20.58 -9.65 10.46
C VAL A 588 -21.27 -10.76 9.65
N TYR A 589 -20.49 -11.58 8.96
CA TYR A 589 -21.06 -12.68 8.15
C TYR A 589 -21.76 -13.74 9.00
N PRO A 590 -21.21 -14.25 10.13
CA PRO A 590 -21.93 -15.13 11.04
C PRO A 590 -23.22 -14.51 11.58
N PHE A 591 -23.19 -13.24 11.97
CA PHE A 591 -24.39 -12.53 12.41
C PHE A 591 -25.48 -12.49 11.33
N LEU A 592 -25.11 -12.20 10.07
CA LEU A 592 -26.06 -12.21 8.95
C LEU A 592 -26.62 -13.61 8.70
N THR A 593 -25.80 -14.65 8.88
CA THR A 593 -26.21 -16.05 8.73
C THR A 593 -27.21 -16.44 9.82
N ASP A 594 -26.94 -16.13 11.08
CA ASP A 594 -27.81 -16.43 12.23
C ASP A 594 -29.19 -15.78 12.11
N HIS A 595 -29.25 -14.60 11.46
CA HIS A 595 -30.52 -13.87 11.29
C HIS A 595 -31.17 -14.10 9.92
N ASN A 596 -30.66 -15.05 9.12
CA ASN A 596 -31.12 -15.32 7.74
C ASN A 596 -31.14 -14.08 6.83
N MET A 597 -30.18 -13.16 7.03
CA MET A 597 -30.09 -11.90 6.28
C MET A 597 -29.14 -11.98 5.07
N VAL A 598 -28.38 -13.07 4.89
CA VAL A 598 -27.38 -13.23 3.84
C VAL A 598 -27.98 -13.05 2.45
N GLU A 599 -29.13 -13.69 2.17
CA GLU A 599 -29.82 -13.57 0.88
C GLU A 599 -30.39 -12.16 0.64
N SER A 600 -30.96 -11.54 1.68
CA SER A 600 -31.53 -10.19 1.58
C SER A 600 -30.47 -9.14 1.33
N VAL A 601 -29.35 -9.22 2.05
CA VAL A 601 -28.19 -8.33 1.86
C VAL A 601 -27.54 -8.61 0.51
N GLY A 602 -27.37 -9.88 0.11
CA GLY A 602 -26.85 -10.28 -1.17
C GLY A 602 -27.68 -9.75 -2.34
N SER A 603 -28.99 -9.87 -2.26
CA SER A 603 -29.94 -9.34 -3.26
C SER A 603 -29.83 -7.81 -3.38
N ALA A 604 -29.72 -7.10 -2.24
CA ALA A 604 -29.55 -5.66 -2.23
C ALA A 604 -28.20 -5.24 -2.87
N LEU A 605 -27.11 -5.92 -2.55
CA LEU A 605 -25.80 -5.67 -3.14
C LEU A 605 -25.80 -5.95 -4.66
N SER A 606 -26.38 -7.08 -5.08
CA SER A 606 -26.52 -7.42 -6.49
C SER A 606 -27.38 -6.41 -7.24
N ALA A 607 -28.48 -5.94 -6.65
CA ALA A 607 -29.31 -4.90 -7.25
C ALA A 607 -28.55 -3.58 -7.42
N PHE A 608 -27.69 -3.23 -6.45
CA PHE A 608 -26.86 -2.02 -6.50
C PHE A 608 -25.72 -2.12 -7.52
N SER A 609 -25.13 -3.30 -7.69
CA SER A 609 -24.07 -3.54 -8.66
C SER A 609 -24.59 -3.81 -10.09
N SER A 610 -25.84 -4.25 -10.25
CA SER A 610 -26.43 -4.62 -11.55
C SER A 610 -26.31 -3.56 -12.65
N PRO A 611 -26.41 -2.23 -12.40
CA PRO A 611 -26.20 -1.22 -13.44
C PRO A 611 -24.80 -1.20 -14.05
N PHE A 612 -23.81 -1.76 -13.35
CA PHE A 612 -22.42 -1.81 -13.80
C PHE A 612 -22.10 -3.10 -14.58
N GLY A 613 -23.08 -4.01 -14.71
CA GLY A 613 -22.94 -5.27 -15.46
C GLY A 613 -21.80 -6.14 -14.88
N ASP A 614 -20.97 -6.68 -15.80
CA ASP A 614 -19.84 -7.56 -15.39
C ASP A 614 -18.65 -6.81 -14.76
N TRP A 615 -18.68 -5.48 -14.73
CA TRP A 615 -17.57 -4.67 -14.19
C TRP A 615 -17.53 -4.63 -12.68
N ILE A 616 -18.68 -4.75 -12.02
CA ILE A 616 -18.81 -4.81 -10.56
C ILE A 616 -19.79 -5.92 -10.22
N LYS A 617 -19.33 -6.93 -9.46
CA LYS A 617 -20.15 -7.99 -8.93
C LYS A 617 -19.96 -8.08 -7.43
N TRP A 618 -20.96 -7.62 -6.68
CA TRP A 618 -20.93 -7.74 -5.24
C TRP A 618 -21.66 -9.01 -4.80
N GLU A 619 -20.90 -10.10 -4.75
CA GLU A 619 -21.37 -11.40 -4.32
C GLU A 619 -21.00 -11.65 -2.86
N MET A 620 -21.92 -12.27 -2.10
CA MET A 620 -21.68 -12.61 -0.71
C MET A 620 -20.62 -13.71 -0.61
N ASP A 621 -19.60 -13.45 0.19
CA ASP A 621 -18.48 -14.35 0.42
C ASP A 621 -18.21 -14.43 1.94
N PRO A 622 -18.16 -15.63 2.54
CA PRO A 622 -17.96 -15.79 3.99
C PRO A 622 -16.56 -15.37 4.46
N VAL A 623 -15.57 -15.33 3.55
CA VAL A 623 -14.17 -15.02 3.87
C VAL A 623 -13.87 -13.54 3.73
N LYS A 624 -14.45 -12.87 2.70
CA LYS A 624 -14.08 -11.51 2.35
C LYS A 624 -15.29 -10.62 2.10
N PHE A 625 -15.24 -9.38 2.60
CA PHE A 625 -16.29 -8.38 2.37
C PHE A 625 -16.50 -8.11 0.86
N PRO A 626 -17.75 -8.06 0.36
CA PRO A 626 -18.05 -7.97 -1.07
C PRO A 626 -17.50 -6.74 -1.78
N ILE A 627 -17.48 -5.58 -1.12
CA ILE A 627 -17.05 -4.31 -1.70
C ILE A 627 -15.56 -4.12 -1.43
N ASN A 628 -14.74 -3.95 -2.46
CA ASN A 628 -13.33 -3.70 -2.28
C ASN A 628 -13.02 -2.21 -1.97
N ALA A 629 -11.81 -1.91 -1.50
CA ALA A 629 -11.43 -0.56 -1.07
C ALA A 629 -11.41 0.46 -2.22
N PHE A 630 -11.14 0.07 -3.45
CA PHE A 630 -11.20 0.95 -4.61
C PHE A 630 -12.63 1.37 -4.93
N GLU A 631 -13.54 0.41 -4.96
CA GLU A 631 -14.96 0.64 -5.21
C GLU A 631 -15.58 1.50 -4.12
N PHE A 632 -15.33 1.15 -2.85
CA PHE A 632 -15.77 1.94 -1.70
C PHE A 632 -15.33 3.40 -1.83
N LEU A 633 -14.03 3.64 -2.07
CA LEU A 633 -13.50 5.00 -2.14
C LEU A 633 -14.11 5.80 -3.31
N PHE A 634 -14.36 5.16 -4.44
CA PHE A 634 -15.01 5.79 -5.59
C PHE A 634 -16.43 6.25 -5.25
N PHE A 635 -17.28 5.37 -4.72
CA PHE A 635 -18.65 5.71 -4.36
C PHE A 635 -18.72 6.72 -3.21
N ALA A 636 -17.85 6.59 -2.21
CA ALA A 636 -17.74 7.55 -1.12
C ALA A 636 -17.36 8.95 -1.63
N ASN A 637 -16.45 9.05 -2.60
CA ASN A 637 -16.07 10.33 -3.20
C ASN A 637 -17.21 10.95 -4.01
N ILE A 638 -17.94 10.18 -4.83
CA ILE A 638 -19.09 10.69 -5.55
C ILE A 638 -20.13 11.22 -4.57
N PHE A 639 -20.45 10.42 -3.54
CA PHE A 639 -21.40 10.82 -2.52
C PHE A 639 -20.96 12.11 -1.81
N THR A 640 -19.73 12.22 -1.38
CA THR A 640 -19.23 13.39 -0.65
C THR A 640 -19.10 14.64 -1.52
N ILE A 641 -18.81 14.49 -2.83
CA ILE A 641 -18.83 15.60 -3.79
C ILE A 641 -20.25 16.15 -3.93
N LEU A 642 -21.22 15.27 -4.15
CA LEU A 642 -22.64 15.69 -4.25
C LEU A 642 -23.13 16.31 -2.94
N PHE A 643 -22.78 15.71 -1.82
CA PHE A 643 -23.11 16.22 -0.48
C PHE A 643 -22.52 17.61 -0.22
N TYR A 644 -21.24 17.83 -0.59
CA TYR A 644 -20.61 19.15 -0.51
C TYR A 644 -21.35 20.19 -1.34
N ILE A 645 -21.75 19.85 -2.58
CA ILE A 645 -22.49 20.75 -3.47
C ILE A 645 -23.84 21.11 -2.85
N VAL A 646 -24.60 20.12 -2.41
CA VAL A 646 -25.94 20.34 -1.82
C VAL A 646 -25.84 21.20 -0.55
N VAL A 647 -24.98 20.84 0.39
CA VAL A 647 -24.81 21.61 1.63
C VAL A 647 -24.27 23.02 1.35
N SER A 648 -23.38 23.17 0.36
CA SER A 648 -22.90 24.50 -0.03
C SER A 648 -24.04 25.37 -0.60
N LEU A 649 -24.87 24.82 -1.48
CA LEU A 649 -26.02 25.57 -2.05
C LEU A 649 -27.02 26.00 -0.99
N ILE A 650 -27.28 25.15 0.01
CA ILE A 650 -28.21 25.47 1.11
C ILE A 650 -27.60 26.51 2.06
N THR A 651 -26.30 26.49 2.29
CA THR A 651 -25.63 27.31 3.31
C THR A 651 -24.93 28.54 2.76
N CYS A 652 -24.82 28.69 1.44
CA CYS A 652 -24.16 29.83 0.81
C CYS A 652 -25.05 31.03 0.84
N LYS A 653 -24.68 32.06 1.60
CA LYS A 653 -25.35 33.34 1.63
C LYS A 653 -24.73 34.36 0.66
N GLU A 654 -23.39 34.29 0.54
CA GLU A 654 -22.59 35.19 -0.30
C GLU A 654 -21.52 34.40 -1.01
N ASP A 655 -21.20 34.79 -2.24
CA ASP A 655 -20.13 34.15 -3.02
C ASP A 655 -18.76 34.49 -2.42
N PHE A 656 -17.89 33.48 -2.29
CA PHE A 656 -16.53 33.69 -1.83
C PHE A 656 -15.70 34.45 -2.88
N ASN A 657 -14.91 35.41 -2.42
CA ASN A 657 -14.06 36.22 -3.31
C ASN A 657 -12.83 35.43 -3.77
N MET A 658 -12.98 34.73 -4.91
CA MET A 658 -11.90 33.92 -5.52
C MET A 658 -10.75 34.77 -6.02
N ASP A 659 -11.02 35.99 -6.52
CA ASP A 659 -9.97 36.88 -7.06
C ASP A 659 -9.02 37.36 -5.96
N ARG A 660 -9.58 37.60 -4.76
CA ARG A 660 -8.76 37.92 -3.58
C ARG A 660 -7.85 36.74 -3.18
N MET A 661 -8.40 35.51 -3.16
CA MET A 661 -7.65 34.31 -2.81
C MET A 661 -6.56 34.01 -3.83
N LEU A 662 -6.83 34.23 -5.11
CA LEU A 662 -5.93 33.94 -6.22
C LEU A 662 -5.03 35.12 -6.60
N HIS A 663 -5.08 36.22 -5.86
CA HIS A 663 -4.33 37.48 -6.14
C HIS A 663 -4.52 37.98 -7.59
N ARG A 664 -5.78 38.01 -8.07
CA ARG A 664 -6.12 38.40 -9.45
C ARG A 664 -6.80 39.79 -9.50
N GLY A 665 -6.78 40.41 -10.65
CA GLY A 665 -7.44 41.72 -10.89
C GLY A 665 -6.92 42.81 -9.95
N LYS A 666 -7.83 43.48 -9.24
CA LYS A 666 -7.50 44.56 -8.28
C LYS A 666 -6.70 44.09 -7.05
N TYR A 667 -6.62 42.81 -6.82
CA TYR A 667 -5.83 42.20 -5.73
C TYR A 667 -4.46 41.72 -6.21
N SER A 668 -4.10 41.96 -7.49
CA SER A 668 -2.75 41.73 -7.98
C SER A 668 -1.81 42.77 -7.36
N GLU A 669 -0.69 42.33 -6.82
CA GLU A 669 0.32 43.26 -6.31
C GLU A 669 0.87 44.10 -7.49
N ALA A 670 0.58 45.40 -7.48
CA ALA A 670 1.13 46.30 -8.44
C ALA A 670 2.66 46.39 -8.26
N GLY A 671 3.43 45.86 -9.21
CA GLY A 671 4.87 45.95 -9.19
C GLY A 671 5.67 44.64 -9.32
N VAL A 672 5.03 43.48 -9.21
CA VAL A 672 5.71 42.21 -9.55
C VAL A 672 5.64 42.06 -11.09
N PRO A 673 6.76 42.04 -11.84
CA PRO A 673 6.73 41.74 -13.25
C PRO A 673 5.98 40.42 -13.44
N LYS A 674 4.95 40.41 -14.29
CA LYS A 674 4.36 39.13 -14.72
C LYS A 674 5.55 38.31 -15.20
N PRO A 675 5.78 37.08 -14.68
CA PRO A 675 6.80 36.23 -15.22
C PRO A 675 6.59 36.24 -16.74
N ALA A 676 7.62 36.65 -17.48
CA ALA A 676 7.59 36.66 -18.94
C ALA A 676 6.94 35.33 -19.33
N LYS A 677 5.99 35.38 -20.27
CA LYS A 677 5.39 34.15 -20.84
C LYS A 677 6.57 33.30 -21.24
N GLN A 678 6.99 32.40 -20.36
CA GLN A 678 8.05 31.47 -20.70
C GLN A 678 7.44 30.62 -21.80
N SER A 679 7.87 30.92 -23.01
CA SER A 679 7.66 30.07 -24.16
C SER A 679 8.07 28.65 -23.75
N TRP A 680 7.29 27.73 -24.14
CA TRP A 680 7.39 26.27 -23.95
C TRP A 680 8.78 25.71 -24.16
#